data_e9d522e2f7a7fd8832ef34b3bb181b5b
#
_entry.id   e9d522e2f7a7fd8832ef34b3bb181b5b
#
_cell.length_a   1.000
_cell.length_b   1.000
_cell.length_c   1.000
_cell.angle_alpha   90.00
_cell.angle_beta   90.00
_cell.angle_gamma   90.00
#
_symmetry.space_group_name_H-M   'P 1'
#
loop_
_entity.id
_entity.type
_entity.pdbx_description
1 polymer ?
#
loop_
_entity_poly.entity_id
_entity_poly.type
_entity_poly.pdbx_seq_one_letter_code
_entity_poly.pdbx_strand_id
1 'polypeptide(L)'
;MDFIISTAKLKSKDIEIICGKDTPSGVRKIASKVAGDIKAVFGAEPAVADSSKCKFPIYVGLAGDKLIAKLGIETDDIAGKREVYKIEVKDSALVITGSDKRGAIYGLFKLSEMLGVSPFIDWLDVKPPKMKEFKIPSDYCMVSKEPSVKYRGFFINDEWPAFGNFCMHNFGGFNAKMYEHVFELLLRLKGNYLWPAMWAEIFPEDGPGLANAELADELGVVMGMSHHEPCLRQGEEYKHLRGPKSIYGDAWNFLSNEKGITRFWEDGLKRSGKFENVITVGMRGEADTAIMGKEATLKDNIDLLRKVLKTQNKLIRKYVNKDLDSVPRMLALYKEVEPYFYGDDKTPGLMGDPELDGVTLMLCDDNFGNLRTVPTPEMRKHKGGYGMYYHFDYHGLPVSFEWFNTSHLAKTWEQMTTAYDFGIQDLWIVNVGDIFSNEYPLSFFLDLAYDFDLWGTTNPDAPVEYTKLIVDRVFGDVSAADKRVICDLMRGYTRITSARRTEAMNDRVYNAFNYNETFDLLDEIDGLMKKCNKLRERFDGNTEFSFYELVWLPLTANLNVQKMWLLTTLNHAFCEMGSTYAMTLAKQIDECIEFDVKIVEELHSIHGGKWYGMGLSEHVGFNHWCEEECKYPVVGTFKPGNKERLVVGVKGSAQCTEGKFWTGRVLLMDAFLDPSCDEASLFLSTACDKKVKFSVENTCKGLKFSAEEGTVKPYTLTELKVKIDRSAIKRGDAAEFCVHSPDGYAVVKVPFNRASAFKGENVYHWTGRKEFGDDVIKANIFDRSVNENAFGMNYISIPANGYSRCFASPASASFRKIPDYSRGMDAVKAYPQDVVLGVKKAPYLEYKVSVPKSGKYDVTLYTNPSNPFGREPSILVGVSVNGGKVKKFNMIPEGFAVGDGNPYWSQGVLDNVRKTTVTVELKEGVNEINIHAINPNLVLQKIVICEEGAGIPESYLGPKPTYRT
;
A
#
# COMPACT_ATOMS: atom_id res chain seq x y z
N MET A 1 42.08 -23.39 3.34
CA MET A 1 41.62 -23.78 1.97
C MET A 1 40.18 -23.29 1.79
N ASP A 2 39.84 -22.91 0.57
CA ASP A 2 38.48 -22.46 0.27
C ASP A 2 37.45 -23.57 0.47
N PHE A 3 36.21 -23.19 0.85
CA PHE A 3 35.08 -24.10 0.83
C PHE A 3 34.51 -24.15 -0.57
N ILE A 4 34.33 -25.36 -1.12
CA ILE A 4 33.90 -25.54 -2.52
C ILE A 4 32.86 -26.64 -2.63
N ILE A 5 31.71 -26.33 -3.23
CA ILE A 5 30.72 -27.28 -3.73
C ILE A 5 30.82 -27.30 -5.24
N SER A 6 31.00 -28.48 -5.88
CA SER A 6 31.12 -28.59 -7.34
C SER A 6 30.43 -29.84 -7.89
N THR A 7 29.58 -29.69 -8.90
CA THR A 7 28.84 -30.82 -9.52
C THR A 7 29.75 -31.86 -10.16
N ALA A 8 30.93 -31.46 -10.62
CA ALA A 8 31.92 -32.40 -11.19
C ALA A 8 32.52 -33.36 -10.13
N LYS A 9 32.37 -33.02 -8.84
CA LYS A 9 32.93 -33.75 -7.69
C LYS A 9 31.88 -34.18 -6.66
N LEU A 10 30.60 -33.83 -6.89
CA LEU A 10 29.53 -34.03 -5.93
C LEU A 10 28.88 -35.39 -6.08
N LYS A 11 29.12 -36.22 -5.07
CA LYS A 11 28.21 -37.32 -4.74
C LYS A 11 27.53 -36.89 -3.42
N SER A 12 26.31 -37.33 -3.16
CA SER A 12 25.56 -37.00 -1.93
C SER A 12 26.35 -37.22 -0.62
N LYS A 13 27.31 -38.15 -0.67
CA LYS A 13 28.22 -38.44 0.46
C LYS A 13 29.44 -37.51 0.58
N ASP A 14 29.64 -36.60 -0.34
CA ASP A 14 30.79 -35.67 -0.34
C ASP A 14 30.43 -34.35 0.36
N ILE A 15 29.16 -34.09 0.63
CA ILE A 15 28.60 -32.94 1.37
C ILE A 15 27.70 -33.46 2.47
N GLU A 16 27.80 -32.91 3.67
CA GLU A 16 26.92 -33.19 4.77
C GLU A 16 26.73 -31.94 5.59
N ILE A 17 25.53 -31.74 6.12
CA ILE A 17 25.24 -30.70 7.13
C ILE A 17 25.35 -31.36 8.50
N ILE A 18 26.25 -30.85 9.32
CA ILE A 18 26.59 -31.48 10.60
C ILE A 18 26.07 -30.62 11.73
N CYS A 19 25.10 -31.17 12.44
CA CYS A 19 24.51 -30.59 13.63
C CYS A 19 24.95 -31.41 14.85
N GLY A 20 25.55 -30.80 15.89
CA GLY A 20 25.96 -31.51 17.11
C GLY A 20 24.75 -32.11 17.86
N LYS A 21 25.00 -33.03 18.78
CA LYS A 21 23.90 -33.62 19.59
C LYS A 21 23.14 -32.60 20.42
N ASP A 22 23.81 -31.51 20.78
CA ASP A 22 23.24 -30.43 21.60
C ASP A 22 22.50 -29.38 20.74
N THR A 23 22.58 -29.47 19.39
CA THR A 23 21.91 -28.53 18.48
C THR A 23 20.38 -28.74 18.55
N PRO A 24 19.58 -27.67 18.71
CA PRO A 24 18.14 -27.75 18.80
C PRO A 24 17.49 -28.48 17.60
N SER A 25 16.42 -29.23 17.87
CA SER A 25 15.70 -30.00 16.82
C SER A 25 15.20 -29.12 15.66
N GLY A 26 14.72 -27.91 15.96
CA GLY A 26 14.27 -26.96 14.95
C GLY A 26 15.40 -26.53 13.99
N VAL A 27 16.63 -26.33 14.50
CA VAL A 27 17.79 -26.05 13.63
C VAL A 27 18.07 -27.23 12.70
N ARG A 28 17.96 -28.48 13.21
CA ARG A 28 18.11 -29.69 12.38
C ARG A 28 17.00 -29.80 11.32
N LYS A 29 15.77 -29.48 11.67
CA LYS A 29 14.64 -29.46 10.73
C LYS A 29 14.88 -28.47 9.59
N ILE A 30 15.34 -27.26 9.92
CA ILE A 30 15.72 -26.25 8.90
C ILE A 30 16.98 -26.68 8.11
N ALA A 31 17.96 -27.32 8.74
CA ALA A 31 19.09 -27.87 8.01
C ALA A 31 18.65 -28.89 6.95
N SER A 32 17.60 -29.67 7.21
CA SER A 32 17.02 -30.60 6.21
C SER A 32 16.32 -29.84 5.06
N LYS A 33 15.65 -28.71 5.33
CA LYS A 33 15.09 -27.85 4.29
C LYS A 33 16.20 -27.27 3.41
N VAL A 34 17.29 -26.78 4.01
CA VAL A 34 18.47 -26.25 3.28
C VAL A 34 19.20 -27.36 2.50
N ALA A 35 19.21 -28.60 2.99
CA ALA A 35 19.69 -29.75 2.21
C ALA A 35 18.86 -29.95 0.92
N GLY A 36 17.54 -29.76 1.01
CA GLY A 36 16.63 -29.73 -0.15
C GLY A 36 16.98 -28.58 -1.11
N ASP A 37 17.27 -27.38 -0.60
CA ASP A 37 17.72 -26.24 -1.40
C ASP A 37 19.02 -26.54 -2.15
N ILE A 38 20.01 -27.15 -1.49
CA ILE A 38 21.28 -27.59 -2.10
C ILE A 38 21.02 -28.63 -3.20
N LYS A 39 20.12 -29.61 -2.93
CA LYS A 39 19.70 -30.57 -3.97
C LYS A 39 19.07 -29.85 -5.18
N ALA A 40 18.20 -28.88 -4.92
CA ALA A 40 17.56 -28.11 -5.98
C ALA A 40 18.58 -27.39 -6.87
N VAL A 41 19.67 -26.85 -6.30
CA VAL A 41 20.73 -26.15 -7.02
C VAL A 41 21.72 -27.10 -7.71
N PHE A 42 22.18 -28.12 -6.99
CA PHE A 42 23.29 -28.99 -7.45
C PHE A 42 22.88 -30.39 -7.90
N GLY A 43 21.65 -30.81 -7.62
CA GLY A 43 21.15 -32.15 -7.95
C GLY A 43 21.51 -33.26 -6.94
N ALA A 44 22.21 -32.96 -5.84
CA ALA A 44 22.57 -33.89 -4.78
C ALA A 44 22.13 -33.36 -3.42
N GLU A 45 21.41 -34.17 -2.64
CA GLU A 45 20.92 -33.82 -1.31
C GLU A 45 21.93 -34.19 -0.23
N PRO A 46 22.47 -33.23 0.54
CA PRO A 46 23.32 -33.53 1.70
C PRO A 46 22.53 -34.29 2.78
N ALA A 47 23.19 -35.23 3.45
CA ALA A 47 22.61 -35.78 4.67
C ALA A 47 22.79 -34.80 5.85
N VAL A 48 21.84 -34.78 6.78
CA VAL A 48 21.95 -34.07 8.05
C VAL A 48 22.39 -35.10 9.11
N ALA A 49 23.59 -34.91 9.71
CA ALA A 49 24.21 -35.90 10.55
C ALA A 49 24.79 -35.28 11.85
N ASP A 50 25.08 -36.12 12.84
CA ASP A 50 25.71 -35.70 14.11
C ASP A 50 27.24 -35.59 14.03
N SER A 51 27.81 -36.27 13.07
CA SER A 51 29.28 -36.29 12.83
C SER A 51 29.56 -36.81 11.44
N SER A 52 30.63 -36.36 10.83
CA SER A 52 31.00 -36.76 9.47
C SER A 52 32.49 -36.79 9.27
N LYS A 53 32.88 -37.51 8.18
CA LYS A 53 34.18 -37.49 7.56
C LYS A 53 34.08 -37.03 6.09
N CYS A 54 33.02 -36.35 5.72
CA CYS A 54 32.81 -35.88 4.37
C CYS A 54 33.88 -34.84 3.96
N LYS A 55 34.02 -34.63 2.67
CA LYS A 55 35.05 -33.75 2.12
C LYS A 55 34.72 -32.28 2.28
N PHE A 56 33.43 -31.94 2.25
CA PHE A 56 32.91 -30.56 2.33
C PHE A 56 31.87 -30.47 3.44
N PRO A 57 32.24 -30.45 4.69
CA PRO A 57 31.31 -30.36 5.81
C PRO A 57 30.75 -28.93 5.95
N ILE A 58 29.48 -28.86 6.26
CA ILE A 58 28.78 -27.62 6.67
C ILE A 58 28.41 -27.83 8.14
N TYR A 59 29.14 -27.23 9.04
CA TYR A 59 28.84 -27.31 10.46
C TYR A 59 27.86 -26.26 10.88
N VAL A 60 26.88 -26.66 11.69
CA VAL A 60 25.83 -25.76 12.22
C VAL A 60 25.68 -25.96 13.71
N GLY A 61 25.69 -24.87 14.48
CA GLY A 61 25.51 -24.93 15.93
C GLY A 61 25.27 -23.55 16.54
N LEU A 62 25.17 -23.53 17.85
CA LEU A 62 25.01 -22.30 18.62
C LEU A 62 26.35 -21.88 19.28
N ALA A 63 26.47 -20.62 19.60
CA ALA A 63 27.52 -20.13 20.47
C ALA A 63 27.48 -20.90 21.81
N GLY A 64 28.60 -21.52 22.18
CA GLY A 64 28.68 -22.39 23.36
C GLY A 64 28.44 -23.88 23.12
N ASP A 65 27.98 -24.31 21.91
CA ASP A 65 27.87 -25.72 21.57
C ASP A 65 29.21 -26.42 21.56
N LYS A 66 29.29 -27.66 22.07
CA LYS A 66 30.52 -28.47 22.07
C LYS A 66 31.11 -28.68 20.66
N LEU A 67 30.22 -28.77 19.64
CA LEU A 67 30.67 -28.92 18.27
C LEU A 67 31.45 -27.67 17.82
N ILE A 68 30.92 -26.50 18.05
CA ILE A 68 31.49 -25.19 17.65
C ILE A 68 32.79 -24.94 18.42
N ALA A 69 32.81 -25.20 19.74
CA ALA A 69 34.02 -25.10 20.56
C ALA A 69 35.14 -26.04 20.10
N LYS A 70 34.82 -27.29 19.71
CA LYS A 70 35.79 -28.26 19.18
C LYS A 70 36.44 -27.84 17.86
N LEU A 71 35.69 -27.05 17.04
CA LEU A 71 36.22 -26.48 15.79
C LEU A 71 37.12 -25.27 16.02
N GLY A 72 37.23 -24.78 17.28
CA GLY A 72 38.02 -23.61 17.63
C GLY A 72 37.45 -22.32 17.01
N ILE A 73 36.12 -22.21 16.94
CA ILE A 73 35.41 -21.02 16.49
C ILE A 73 35.24 -20.05 17.64
N GLU A 74 35.70 -18.83 17.45
CA GLU A 74 35.45 -17.73 18.36
C GLU A 74 34.01 -17.22 18.25
N THR A 75 33.31 -17.07 19.37
CA THR A 75 31.90 -16.70 19.40
C THR A 75 31.61 -15.48 20.27
N ASP A 76 32.63 -14.83 20.86
CA ASP A 76 32.47 -13.67 21.74
C ASP A 76 31.80 -12.48 20.99
N ASP A 77 32.02 -12.40 19.69
CA ASP A 77 31.43 -11.37 18.80
C ASP A 77 29.93 -11.53 18.60
N ILE A 78 29.36 -12.70 18.87
CA ILE A 78 27.93 -12.98 18.71
C ILE A 78 27.22 -13.40 20.01
N ALA A 79 27.95 -13.87 21.00
CA ALA A 79 27.38 -14.39 22.24
C ALA A 79 26.52 -13.35 22.97
N GLY A 80 25.34 -13.76 23.42
CA GLY A 80 24.38 -12.90 24.11
C GLY A 80 23.62 -11.88 23.22
N LYS A 81 23.95 -11.82 21.96
CA LYS A 81 23.17 -11.02 20.97
C LYS A 81 21.92 -11.78 20.51
N ARG A 82 20.90 -11.03 20.10
CA ARG A 82 19.63 -11.60 19.63
C ARG A 82 19.69 -11.93 18.14
N GLU A 83 19.47 -13.22 17.79
CA GLU A 83 19.25 -13.67 16.40
C GLU A 83 20.41 -13.36 15.43
N VAL A 84 21.61 -13.25 15.97
CA VAL A 84 22.83 -13.02 15.18
C VAL A 84 23.41 -14.34 14.71
N TYR A 85 23.90 -14.36 13.48
CA TYR A 85 24.65 -15.49 12.95
C TYR A 85 26.02 -15.07 12.43
N LYS A 86 26.94 -16.01 12.46
CA LYS A 86 28.28 -15.92 11.89
C LYS A 86 28.48 -17.05 10.91
N ILE A 87 28.98 -16.72 9.73
CA ILE A 87 29.34 -17.68 8.68
C ILE A 87 30.82 -17.49 8.38
N GLU A 88 31.63 -18.52 8.57
CA GLU A 88 33.06 -18.49 8.28
C GLU A 88 33.56 -19.78 7.64
N VAL A 89 34.72 -19.73 6.99
CA VAL A 89 35.39 -20.90 6.43
C VAL A 89 36.54 -21.29 7.38
N LYS A 90 36.53 -22.54 7.86
CA LYS A 90 37.56 -23.12 8.70
C LYS A 90 38.03 -24.46 8.17
N ASP A 91 39.31 -24.59 7.85
CA ASP A 91 39.88 -25.84 7.34
C ASP A 91 39.10 -26.47 6.15
N SER A 92 38.65 -25.63 5.19
CA SER A 92 37.79 -25.99 4.07
C SER A 92 36.37 -26.43 4.41
N ALA A 93 35.94 -26.32 5.65
CA ALA A 93 34.57 -26.47 6.09
C ALA A 93 33.86 -25.11 6.10
N LEU A 94 32.57 -25.11 5.84
CA LEU A 94 31.73 -23.94 6.14
C LEU A 94 31.15 -24.09 7.53
N VAL A 95 31.27 -23.06 8.36
CA VAL A 95 30.73 -23.07 9.72
C VAL A 95 29.70 -21.96 9.88
N ILE A 96 28.51 -22.35 10.30
CA ILE A 96 27.38 -21.48 10.59
C ILE A 96 27.12 -21.51 12.08
N THR A 97 27.36 -20.42 12.78
CA THR A 97 27.16 -20.31 14.22
C THR A 97 26.10 -19.28 14.53
N GLY A 98 25.03 -19.67 15.22
CA GLY A 98 24.03 -18.74 15.74
C GLY A 98 24.32 -18.29 17.17
N SER A 99 24.02 -17.05 17.52
CA SER A 99 23.98 -16.58 18.89
C SER A 99 22.91 -17.30 19.73
N ASP A 100 21.83 -17.65 19.05
CA ASP A 100 20.68 -18.40 19.55
C ASP A 100 20.09 -19.31 18.45
N LYS A 101 18.98 -20.00 18.75
CA LYS A 101 18.28 -20.91 17.83
C LYS A 101 17.92 -20.20 16.50
N ARG A 102 17.35 -18.99 16.55
CA ARG A 102 16.95 -18.23 15.36
C ARG A 102 18.17 -17.72 14.59
N GLY A 103 19.22 -17.30 15.26
CA GLY A 103 20.47 -16.94 14.61
C GLY A 103 21.03 -18.08 13.75
N ALA A 104 21.04 -19.32 14.27
CA ALA A 104 21.47 -20.48 13.49
C ALA A 104 20.54 -20.76 12.29
N ILE A 105 19.22 -20.62 12.46
CA ILE A 105 18.22 -20.78 11.40
C ILE A 105 18.41 -19.71 10.30
N TYR A 106 18.59 -18.46 10.67
CA TYR A 106 18.85 -17.38 9.71
C TYR A 106 20.19 -17.55 8.99
N GLY A 107 21.20 -18.07 9.68
CA GLY A 107 22.48 -18.43 9.05
C GLY A 107 22.34 -19.53 8.02
N LEU A 108 21.50 -20.54 8.28
CA LEU A 108 21.16 -21.60 7.32
C LEU A 108 20.43 -21.03 6.10
N PHE A 109 19.39 -20.21 6.29
CA PHE A 109 18.70 -19.57 5.17
C PHE A 109 19.57 -18.54 4.45
N LYS A 110 20.55 -17.93 5.14
CA LYS A 110 21.56 -17.10 4.47
C LYS A 110 22.41 -17.90 3.49
N LEU A 111 22.76 -19.15 3.83
CA LEU A 111 23.42 -20.04 2.88
C LEU A 111 22.52 -20.30 1.67
N SER A 112 21.22 -20.54 1.84
CA SER A 112 20.27 -20.68 0.73
C SER A 112 20.23 -19.43 -0.15
N GLU A 113 20.19 -18.23 0.46
CA GLU A 113 20.28 -16.96 -0.30
C GLU A 113 21.60 -16.84 -1.09
N MET A 114 22.75 -17.22 -0.49
CA MET A 114 24.05 -17.20 -1.15
C MET A 114 24.11 -18.18 -2.33
N LEU A 115 23.34 -19.25 -2.29
CA LEU A 115 23.14 -20.18 -3.41
C LEU A 115 22.11 -19.67 -4.44
N GLY A 116 21.56 -18.46 -4.24
CA GLY A 116 20.56 -17.87 -5.12
C GLY A 116 19.17 -18.48 -4.98
N VAL A 117 18.89 -19.23 -3.92
CA VAL A 117 17.56 -19.77 -3.64
C VAL A 117 16.69 -18.67 -3.07
N SER A 118 15.54 -18.43 -3.72
CA SER A 118 14.55 -17.45 -3.29
C SER A 118 13.91 -17.85 -1.95
N PRO A 119 13.58 -16.90 -1.06
CA PRO A 119 12.73 -17.19 0.11
C PRO A 119 11.35 -17.73 -0.27
N PHE A 120 10.91 -17.52 -1.49
CA PHE A 120 9.62 -17.95 -2.04
C PHE A 120 9.71 -19.27 -2.85
N ILE A 121 10.78 -20.07 -2.67
CA ILE A 121 10.97 -21.33 -3.41
C ILE A 121 9.79 -22.30 -3.28
N ASP A 122 9.19 -22.36 -2.11
CA ASP A 122 8.02 -23.20 -1.81
C ASP A 122 6.71 -22.45 -2.06
N TRP A 123 6.61 -21.22 -1.58
CA TRP A 123 5.37 -20.45 -1.60
C TRP A 123 4.96 -20.02 -3.01
N LEU A 124 5.87 -19.43 -3.79
CA LEU A 124 5.63 -18.96 -5.17
C LEU A 124 6.29 -19.85 -6.25
N ASP A 125 6.67 -21.09 -5.91
CA ASP A 125 7.30 -22.04 -6.83
C ASP A 125 8.52 -21.48 -7.58
N VAL A 126 9.27 -20.57 -6.95
CA VAL A 126 10.40 -19.92 -7.60
C VAL A 126 11.45 -20.93 -8.02
N LYS A 127 11.81 -20.91 -9.30
CA LYS A 127 12.79 -21.80 -9.87
C LYS A 127 14.18 -21.57 -9.27
N PRO A 128 14.77 -22.55 -8.57
CA PRO A 128 16.11 -22.41 -8.04
C PRO A 128 17.14 -22.39 -9.17
N PRO A 129 18.24 -21.62 -9.03
CA PRO A 129 19.31 -21.60 -10.02
C PRO A 129 20.01 -22.96 -10.08
N LYS A 130 20.58 -23.27 -11.24
CA LYS A 130 21.47 -24.44 -11.39
C LYS A 130 22.92 -23.97 -11.45
N MET A 131 23.71 -24.41 -10.48
CA MET A 131 25.13 -24.04 -10.36
C MET A 131 26.03 -25.24 -10.67
N LYS A 132 27.18 -24.97 -11.31
CA LYS A 132 28.23 -25.96 -11.49
C LYS A 132 29.23 -25.95 -10.34
N GLU A 133 29.42 -24.80 -9.72
CA GLU A 133 30.35 -24.60 -8.63
C GLU A 133 29.88 -23.45 -7.76
N PHE A 134 30.04 -23.60 -6.45
CA PHE A 134 29.88 -22.56 -5.44
C PHE A 134 31.14 -22.56 -4.59
N LYS A 135 31.77 -21.40 -4.45
CA LYS A 135 33.05 -21.24 -3.79
C LYS A 135 32.99 -20.08 -2.79
N ILE A 136 33.47 -20.36 -1.57
CA ILE A 136 33.66 -19.33 -0.54
C ILE A 136 35.15 -19.30 -0.19
N PRO A 137 35.81 -18.12 -0.23
CA PRO A 137 37.24 -17.97 0.12
C PRO A 137 37.57 -18.42 1.55
N SER A 138 38.78 -18.88 1.77
CA SER A 138 39.24 -19.37 3.07
C SER A 138 39.32 -18.30 4.17
N ASP A 139 39.35 -17.04 3.80
CA ASP A 139 39.35 -15.87 4.69
C ASP A 139 37.96 -15.25 4.89
N TYR A 140 36.92 -15.89 4.35
CA TYR A 140 35.56 -15.40 4.49
C TYR A 140 35.08 -15.52 5.93
N CYS A 141 34.63 -14.39 6.47
CA CYS A 141 33.96 -14.32 7.76
C CYS A 141 32.90 -13.21 7.69
N MET A 142 31.65 -13.59 7.90
CA MET A 142 30.51 -12.69 7.93
C MET A 142 29.79 -12.81 9.27
N VAL A 143 29.53 -11.68 9.90
CA VAL A 143 28.67 -11.59 11.10
C VAL A 143 27.46 -10.74 10.75
N SER A 144 26.25 -11.23 11.02
CA SER A 144 25.03 -10.46 10.82
C SER A 144 24.86 -9.41 11.93
N LYS A 145 23.98 -8.44 11.69
CA LYS A 145 23.53 -7.52 12.74
C LYS A 145 22.43 -8.16 13.58
N GLU A 146 22.19 -7.62 14.78
CA GLU A 146 20.93 -7.85 15.47
C GLU A 146 19.79 -7.21 14.67
N PRO A 147 18.63 -7.86 14.54
CA PRO A 147 17.47 -7.27 13.88
C PRO A 147 17.05 -5.96 14.54
N SER A 148 16.71 -4.97 13.74
CA SER A 148 16.35 -3.62 14.19
C SER A 148 15.07 -3.59 15.03
N VAL A 149 14.09 -4.45 14.69
CA VAL A 149 12.86 -4.66 15.46
C VAL A 149 12.90 -6.02 16.14
N LYS A 150 12.55 -6.08 17.43
CA LYS A 150 12.68 -7.30 18.25
C LYS A 150 11.74 -8.41 17.80
N TYR A 151 10.43 -8.14 17.73
CA TYR A 151 9.42 -9.07 17.23
C TYR A 151 8.86 -8.51 15.92
N ARG A 152 8.89 -9.30 14.85
CA ARG A 152 8.53 -8.88 13.51
C ARG A 152 7.84 -10.01 12.76
N GLY A 153 6.64 -9.73 12.27
CA GLY A 153 5.86 -10.78 11.66
C GLY A 153 4.54 -10.31 11.10
N PHE A 154 3.63 -11.23 10.93
CA PHE A 154 2.33 -10.95 10.32
C PHE A 154 1.19 -11.67 11.04
N PHE A 155 -0.02 -11.23 10.74
CA PHE A 155 -1.27 -11.77 11.24
C PHE A 155 -2.08 -12.33 10.07
N ILE A 156 -2.42 -13.60 10.15
CA ILE A 156 -3.40 -14.23 9.26
C ILE A 156 -4.78 -13.89 9.84
N ASN A 157 -5.48 -12.99 9.16
CA ASN A 157 -6.79 -12.51 9.56
C ASN A 157 -7.70 -12.51 8.33
N ASP A 158 -9.01 -12.49 8.54
CA ASP A 158 -9.99 -12.53 7.45
C ASP A 158 -9.78 -13.74 6.50
N GLU A 159 -9.45 -14.90 7.08
CA GLU A 159 -9.05 -16.11 6.37
C GLU A 159 -10.18 -16.77 5.55
N TRP A 160 -11.44 -16.39 5.77
CA TRP A 160 -12.59 -16.90 5.02
C TRP A 160 -13.22 -15.81 4.15
N PRO A 161 -13.66 -16.16 2.91
CA PRO A 161 -13.70 -17.50 2.32
C PRO A 161 -12.40 -17.97 1.66
N ALA A 162 -11.39 -17.11 1.45
CA ALA A 162 -10.26 -17.41 0.58
C ALA A 162 -9.25 -18.39 1.23
N PHE A 163 -8.44 -17.96 2.17
CA PHE A 163 -7.36 -18.77 2.75
C PHE A 163 -7.88 -20.02 3.45
N GLY A 164 -9.07 -19.96 4.07
CA GLY A 164 -9.71 -21.11 4.68
C GLY A 164 -9.99 -22.24 3.69
N ASN A 165 -10.57 -21.92 2.52
CA ASN A 165 -10.78 -22.89 1.46
C ASN A 165 -9.47 -23.47 0.90
N PHE A 166 -8.43 -22.62 0.75
CA PHE A 166 -7.09 -23.09 0.39
C PHE A 166 -6.51 -24.06 1.42
N CYS A 167 -6.62 -23.76 2.72
CA CYS A 167 -6.14 -24.64 3.79
C CYS A 167 -6.90 -25.96 3.83
N MET A 168 -8.21 -25.93 3.69
CA MET A 168 -9.05 -27.13 3.65
C MET A 168 -8.69 -28.01 2.45
N HIS A 169 -8.49 -27.42 1.27
CA HIS A 169 -8.17 -28.16 0.05
C HIS A 169 -6.79 -28.84 0.11
N ASN A 170 -5.75 -28.10 0.53
CA ASN A 170 -4.36 -28.56 0.45
C ASN A 170 -3.91 -29.35 1.69
N PHE A 171 -4.44 -29.03 2.87
CA PHE A 171 -3.94 -29.56 4.14
C PHE A 171 -5.02 -30.21 5.00
N GLY A 172 -6.30 -30.06 4.66
CA GLY A 172 -7.42 -30.54 5.45
C GLY A 172 -7.71 -29.66 6.67
N GLY A 173 -7.26 -28.40 6.69
CA GLY A 173 -7.48 -27.40 7.73
C GLY A 173 -6.22 -26.69 8.19
N PHE A 174 -6.33 -25.89 9.23
CA PHE A 174 -5.27 -25.06 9.82
C PHE A 174 -4.37 -25.85 10.80
N ASN A 175 -3.81 -26.93 10.32
CA ASN A 175 -3.02 -27.87 11.13
C ASN A 175 -1.50 -27.63 11.00
N ALA A 176 -0.71 -28.41 11.75
CA ALA A 176 0.75 -28.25 11.77
C ALA A 176 1.42 -28.42 10.40
N LYS A 177 0.82 -29.15 9.46
CA LYS A 177 1.36 -29.26 8.10
C LYS A 177 1.25 -27.93 7.34
N MET A 178 0.10 -27.26 7.47
CA MET A 178 -0.11 -25.95 6.87
C MET A 178 0.82 -24.91 7.53
N TYR A 179 0.85 -24.86 8.87
CA TYR A 179 1.71 -23.93 9.58
C TYR A 179 3.21 -24.16 9.33
N GLU A 180 3.65 -25.36 8.98
CA GLU A 180 5.04 -25.59 8.60
C GLU A 180 5.46 -24.76 7.39
N HIS A 181 4.59 -24.65 6.36
CA HIS A 181 4.82 -23.80 5.19
C HIS A 181 4.83 -22.29 5.56
N VAL A 182 3.90 -21.86 6.41
CA VAL A 182 3.82 -20.48 6.90
C VAL A 182 5.06 -20.12 7.74
N PHE A 183 5.48 -20.99 8.66
CA PHE A 183 6.64 -20.76 9.50
C PHE A 183 7.94 -20.77 8.70
N GLU A 184 8.06 -21.64 7.69
CA GLU A 184 9.20 -21.63 6.77
C GLU A 184 9.29 -20.30 6.02
N LEU A 185 8.19 -19.82 5.42
CA LEU A 185 8.15 -18.53 4.73
C LEU A 185 8.55 -17.40 5.67
N LEU A 186 7.96 -17.32 6.86
CA LEU A 186 8.27 -16.30 7.87
C LEU A 186 9.76 -16.28 8.21
N LEU A 187 10.37 -17.44 8.49
CA LEU A 187 11.78 -17.56 8.87
C LEU A 187 12.73 -17.28 7.69
N ARG A 188 12.37 -17.66 6.46
CA ARG A 188 13.14 -17.30 5.24
C ARG A 188 13.13 -15.79 5.01
N LEU A 189 12.05 -15.12 5.36
CA LEU A 189 11.93 -13.65 5.33
C LEU A 189 12.48 -12.98 6.61
N LYS A 190 13.16 -13.74 7.49
CA LYS A 190 13.76 -13.27 8.75
C LYS A 190 12.75 -12.67 9.73
N GLY A 191 11.49 -13.05 9.60
CA GLY A 191 10.45 -12.83 10.60
C GLY A 191 10.59 -13.83 11.75
N ASN A 192 10.03 -13.52 12.91
CA ASN A 192 10.07 -14.36 14.10
C ASN A 192 8.76 -14.40 14.89
N TYR A 193 7.72 -13.68 14.44
CA TYR A 193 6.49 -13.48 15.21
C TYR A 193 5.25 -13.72 14.35
N LEU A 194 4.25 -14.42 14.89
CA LEU A 194 3.02 -14.70 14.16
C LEU A 194 1.79 -14.57 15.05
N TRP A 195 0.73 -13.97 14.56
CA TRP A 195 -0.63 -14.17 15.02
C TRP A 195 -1.33 -15.13 14.07
N PRO A 196 -1.86 -16.26 14.58
CA PRO A 196 -2.47 -17.29 13.76
C PRO A 196 -3.87 -16.90 13.31
N ALA A 197 -4.43 -17.66 12.38
CA ALA A 197 -5.83 -17.63 11.98
C ALA A 197 -6.74 -17.74 13.22
N MET A 198 -7.87 -17.02 13.21
CA MET A 198 -8.68 -16.88 14.42
C MET A 198 -10.19 -16.99 14.21
N TRP A 199 -10.71 -16.75 13.01
CA TRP A 199 -12.14 -16.84 12.72
C TRP A 199 -12.52 -18.28 12.40
N ALA A 200 -13.32 -18.89 13.24
CA ALA A 200 -13.66 -20.32 13.21
C ALA A 200 -12.48 -21.30 13.46
N GLU A 201 -11.29 -20.79 13.77
CA GLU A 201 -10.06 -21.57 13.94
C GLU A 201 -9.56 -21.52 15.39
N ILE A 202 -8.91 -22.60 15.84
CA ILE A 202 -8.39 -22.74 17.21
C ILE A 202 -6.96 -23.25 17.15
N PHE A 203 -6.00 -22.35 16.93
CA PHE A 203 -4.58 -22.68 16.77
C PHE A 203 -4.03 -23.67 17.83
N PRO A 204 -4.35 -23.54 19.14
CA PRO A 204 -3.83 -24.47 20.14
C PRO A 204 -4.48 -25.85 20.14
N GLU A 205 -5.46 -26.12 19.28
CA GLU A 205 -6.20 -27.39 19.26
C GLU A 205 -6.22 -28.03 17.85
N ASP A 206 -6.11 -27.26 16.78
CA ASP A 206 -6.30 -27.72 15.39
C ASP A 206 -5.08 -28.45 14.81
N GLY A 207 -4.00 -28.59 15.54
CA GLY A 207 -2.71 -29.09 15.12
C GLY A 207 -2.54 -30.50 14.59
N PRO A 208 -3.20 -31.64 15.03
CA PRO A 208 -4.14 -31.82 16.11
C PRO A 208 -3.55 -31.65 17.53
N GLY A 209 -4.37 -31.23 18.47
CA GLY A 209 -3.92 -30.86 19.80
C GLY A 209 -2.88 -29.74 19.73
N LEU A 210 -1.84 -29.82 20.54
CA LEU A 210 -0.81 -28.76 20.62
C LEU A 210 0.23 -28.76 19.48
N ALA A 211 0.09 -29.59 18.45
CA ALA A 211 1.12 -29.77 17.42
C ALA A 211 1.48 -28.46 16.70
N ASN A 212 0.53 -27.52 16.51
CA ASN A 212 0.83 -26.19 15.98
C ASN A 212 1.79 -25.40 16.88
N ALA A 213 1.49 -25.35 18.19
CA ALA A 213 2.29 -24.61 19.16
C ALA A 213 3.66 -25.26 19.39
N GLU A 214 3.72 -26.60 19.41
CA GLU A 214 4.96 -27.38 19.54
C GLU A 214 5.86 -27.17 18.32
N LEU A 215 5.31 -27.14 17.12
CA LEU A 215 6.04 -26.85 15.89
C LEU A 215 6.58 -25.40 15.87
N ALA A 216 5.78 -24.42 16.28
CA ALA A 216 6.21 -23.03 16.39
C ALA A 216 7.41 -22.89 17.35
N ASP A 217 7.29 -23.47 18.55
CA ASP A 217 8.37 -23.45 19.56
C ASP A 217 9.62 -24.18 19.06
N GLU A 218 9.46 -25.34 18.42
CA GLU A 218 10.57 -26.09 17.82
C GLU A 218 11.35 -25.23 16.81
N LEU A 219 10.64 -24.58 15.88
CA LEU A 219 11.21 -23.77 14.81
C LEU A 219 11.67 -22.37 15.30
N GLY A 220 11.33 -21.99 16.53
CA GLY A 220 11.67 -20.66 17.06
C GLY A 220 10.76 -19.55 16.56
N VAL A 221 9.56 -19.86 16.12
CA VAL A 221 8.50 -18.88 15.84
C VAL A 221 7.83 -18.51 17.15
N VAL A 222 7.91 -17.23 17.52
CA VAL A 222 7.25 -16.69 18.69
C VAL A 222 5.78 -16.48 18.37
N MET A 223 4.90 -17.11 19.12
CA MET A 223 3.46 -16.97 18.89
C MET A 223 2.88 -15.83 19.72
N GLY A 224 1.99 -15.08 19.13
CA GLY A 224 1.03 -14.23 19.81
C GLY A 224 -0.37 -14.73 19.55
N MET A 225 -1.34 -14.23 20.31
CA MET A 225 -2.74 -14.28 19.92
C MET A 225 -3.15 -12.87 19.50
N SER A 226 -4.29 -12.73 18.83
CA SER A 226 -4.71 -11.42 18.34
C SER A 226 -4.90 -10.39 19.47
N HIS A 227 -5.12 -9.17 19.09
CA HIS A 227 -5.27 -8.03 20.01
C HIS A 227 -6.43 -8.12 21.01
N HIS A 228 -7.36 -9.08 20.85
CA HIS A 228 -8.50 -9.30 21.77
C HIS A 228 -8.57 -10.72 22.34
N GLU A 229 -7.52 -11.51 22.20
CA GLU A 229 -7.44 -12.92 22.63
C GLU A 229 -6.39 -13.13 23.74
N PRO A 230 -6.72 -12.79 24.99
CA PRO A 230 -5.75 -12.75 26.06
C PRO A 230 -5.41 -14.13 26.64
N CYS A 231 -4.23 -14.23 27.27
CA CYS A 231 -3.78 -15.37 28.05
C CYS A 231 -3.68 -16.68 27.27
N LEU A 232 -3.24 -16.59 26.00
CA LEU A 232 -3.03 -17.75 25.10
C LEU A 232 -4.30 -18.55 24.84
N ARG A 233 -5.44 -17.83 24.79
CA ARG A 233 -6.76 -18.36 24.46
C ARG A 233 -7.30 -17.65 23.24
N GLN A 234 -8.11 -18.37 22.45
CA GLN A 234 -8.82 -17.79 21.31
C GLN A 234 -10.32 -17.62 21.59
N GLY A 235 -10.95 -16.65 20.92
CA GLY A 235 -12.37 -16.37 21.08
C GLY A 235 -13.26 -17.55 20.69
N GLU A 236 -12.87 -18.28 19.64
CA GLU A 236 -13.58 -19.46 19.18
C GLU A 236 -13.56 -20.58 20.21
N GLU A 237 -12.46 -20.79 20.96
CA GLU A 237 -12.45 -21.75 22.07
C GLU A 237 -13.57 -21.46 23.08
N TYR A 238 -13.74 -20.17 23.45
CA TYR A 238 -14.77 -19.80 24.42
C TYR A 238 -16.18 -20.08 23.91
N LYS A 239 -16.44 -19.81 22.61
CA LYS A 239 -17.73 -20.09 21.98
C LYS A 239 -18.12 -21.57 22.09
N HIS A 240 -17.17 -22.50 21.98
CA HIS A 240 -17.39 -23.95 22.08
C HIS A 240 -17.46 -24.44 23.51
N LEU A 241 -16.75 -23.76 24.44
CA LEU A 241 -16.61 -24.23 25.84
C LEU A 241 -17.61 -23.60 26.81
N ARG A 242 -18.25 -22.48 26.45
CA ARG A 242 -19.22 -21.77 27.31
C ARG A 242 -20.56 -22.49 27.44
N GLY A 243 -21.32 -22.16 28.48
CA GLY A 243 -22.69 -22.63 28.68
C GLY A 243 -23.11 -22.58 30.14
N PRO A 244 -24.42 -22.70 30.44
CA PRO A 244 -24.94 -22.60 31.81
C PRO A 244 -24.36 -23.63 32.79
N LYS A 245 -23.82 -24.72 32.30
CA LYS A 245 -23.19 -25.79 33.13
C LYS A 245 -21.67 -25.84 32.94
N SER A 246 -21.08 -24.94 32.15
CA SER A 246 -19.63 -24.90 31.92
C SER A 246 -18.90 -24.36 33.14
N ILE A 247 -17.73 -24.92 33.41
CA ILE A 247 -16.80 -24.37 34.41
C ILE A 247 -16.29 -22.98 34.06
N TYR A 248 -16.42 -22.57 32.79
CA TYR A 248 -16.04 -21.25 32.26
C TYR A 248 -17.23 -20.28 32.28
N GLY A 249 -18.44 -20.72 32.62
CA GLY A 249 -19.65 -19.90 32.54
C GLY A 249 -20.15 -19.69 31.13
N ASP A 250 -21.12 -18.81 30.92
CA ASP A 250 -21.77 -18.55 29.63
C ASP A 250 -21.45 -17.18 29.05
N ALA A 251 -21.28 -16.17 29.90
CA ALA A 251 -21.08 -14.81 29.47
C ALA A 251 -19.59 -14.44 29.27
N TRP A 252 -19.23 -13.89 28.11
CA TRP A 252 -17.97 -13.24 27.89
C TRP A 252 -18.02 -11.82 28.49
N ASN A 253 -18.10 -11.76 29.82
CA ASN A 253 -18.14 -10.51 30.55
C ASN A 253 -17.49 -10.69 31.91
N PHE A 254 -16.37 -9.96 32.15
CA PHE A 254 -15.60 -10.12 33.37
C PHE A 254 -16.34 -9.66 34.66
N LEU A 255 -17.30 -8.74 34.56
CA LEU A 255 -18.08 -8.29 35.73
C LEU A 255 -19.07 -9.36 36.18
N SER A 256 -19.79 -9.97 35.27
CA SER A 256 -20.82 -10.99 35.57
C SER A 256 -20.27 -12.42 35.69
N ASN A 257 -19.11 -12.70 35.08
CA ASN A 257 -18.51 -14.05 34.99
C ASN A 257 -17.01 -14.05 35.33
N GLU A 258 -16.60 -13.29 36.34
CA GLU A 258 -15.18 -13.16 36.71
C GLU A 258 -14.53 -14.55 36.98
N LYS A 259 -15.22 -15.43 37.69
CA LYS A 259 -14.66 -16.78 38.01
C LYS A 259 -14.47 -17.64 36.78
N GLY A 260 -15.46 -17.69 35.91
CA GLY A 260 -15.40 -18.51 34.69
C GLY A 260 -14.32 -18.02 33.74
N ILE A 261 -14.24 -16.74 33.46
CA ILE A 261 -13.21 -16.13 32.60
C ILE A 261 -11.82 -16.27 33.21
N THR A 262 -11.65 -16.03 34.53
CA THR A 262 -10.37 -16.27 35.21
C THR A 262 -9.91 -17.69 35.05
N ARG A 263 -10.81 -18.66 35.18
CA ARG A 263 -10.52 -20.10 34.98
C ARG A 263 -10.15 -20.39 33.52
N PHE A 264 -10.83 -19.77 32.58
CA PHE A 264 -10.54 -19.93 31.16
C PHE A 264 -9.10 -19.45 30.84
N TRP A 265 -8.68 -18.27 31.30
CA TRP A 265 -7.33 -17.77 31.16
C TRP A 265 -6.30 -18.62 31.90
N GLU A 266 -6.61 -19.05 33.12
CA GLU A 266 -5.74 -19.95 33.90
C GLU A 266 -5.38 -21.22 33.14
N ASP A 267 -6.37 -21.87 32.53
CA ASP A 267 -6.16 -23.12 31.80
C ASP A 267 -5.40 -22.88 30.47
N GLY A 268 -5.57 -21.73 29.78
CA GLY A 268 -4.77 -21.34 28.63
C GLY A 268 -3.28 -21.18 28.99
N LEU A 269 -2.98 -20.46 30.06
CA LEU A 269 -1.61 -20.26 30.54
C LEU A 269 -0.93 -21.56 31.01
N LYS A 270 -1.70 -22.47 31.65
CA LYS A 270 -1.18 -23.80 32.01
C LYS A 270 -0.83 -24.64 30.78
N ARG A 271 -1.68 -24.57 29.75
CA ARG A 271 -1.53 -25.34 28.51
C ARG A 271 -0.35 -24.87 27.69
N SER A 272 -0.29 -23.58 27.41
CA SER A 272 0.58 -23.01 26.39
C SER A 272 1.68 -22.09 26.93
N GLY A 273 1.67 -21.77 28.23
CA GLY A 273 2.64 -20.85 28.84
C GLY A 273 4.10 -21.34 28.89
N LYS A 274 4.35 -22.61 28.57
CA LYS A 274 5.69 -23.21 28.46
C LYS A 274 6.39 -22.91 27.11
N PHE A 275 5.63 -22.51 26.08
CA PHE A 275 6.18 -22.21 24.77
C PHE A 275 6.66 -20.75 24.68
N GLU A 276 7.45 -20.44 23.68
CA GLU A 276 7.93 -19.08 23.44
C GLU A 276 6.80 -18.22 22.84
N ASN A 277 6.24 -17.32 23.67
CA ASN A 277 5.07 -16.51 23.32
C ASN A 277 5.28 -15.04 23.70
N VAL A 278 4.58 -14.14 23.02
CA VAL A 278 4.19 -12.81 23.53
C VAL A 278 2.74 -12.91 24.00
N ILE A 279 2.50 -12.79 25.29
CA ILE A 279 1.18 -12.99 25.87
C ILE A 279 0.33 -11.73 25.71
N THR A 280 -0.74 -11.79 24.95
CA THR A 280 -1.74 -10.73 24.90
C THR A 280 -2.41 -10.59 26.26
N VAL A 281 -2.48 -9.35 26.77
CA VAL A 281 -3.19 -8.99 28.00
C VAL A 281 -4.28 -7.96 27.68
N GLY A 282 -5.20 -7.78 28.64
CA GLY A 282 -6.40 -6.97 28.47
C GLY A 282 -7.61 -7.84 28.17
N MET A 283 -8.70 -7.24 27.81
CA MET A 283 -9.92 -7.91 27.39
C MET A 283 -10.76 -6.93 26.56
N ARG A 284 -11.35 -7.42 25.50
CA ARG A 284 -12.36 -6.74 24.68
C ARG A 284 -13.65 -7.57 24.67
N GLY A 285 -14.72 -7.03 24.10
CA GLY A 285 -15.97 -7.76 23.91
C GLY A 285 -15.85 -8.91 22.90
N GLU A 286 -16.90 -9.68 22.75
CA GLU A 286 -16.95 -10.74 21.74
C GLU A 286 -16.86 -10.15 20.33
N ALA A 287 -16.24 -10.89 19.41
CA ALA A 287 -16.10 -10.50 18.02
C ALA A 287 -15.56 -9.06 17.84
N ASP A 288 -14.46 -8.75 18.51
CA ASP A 288 -13.72 -7.48 18.37
C ASP A 288 -14.54 -6.23 18.71
N THR A 289 -15.45 -6.32 19.68
CA THR A 289 -16.31 -5.21 20.13
C THR A 289 -15.86 -4.62 21.47
N ALA A 290 -16.51 -3.51 21.90
CA ALA A 290 -16.31 -2.96 23.23
C ALA A 290 -16.85 -3.90 24.32
N ILE A 291 -16.11 -4.02 25.44
CA ILE A 291 -16.44 -4.96 26.53
C ILE A 291 -17.70 -4.55 27.33
N MET A 292 -17.92 -3.24 27.48
CA MET A 292 -19.06 -2.69 28.19
C MET A 292 -20.05 -2.01 27.24
N GLY A 293 -21.34 -2.04 27.59
CA GLY A 293 -22.37 -1.38 26.81
C GLY A 293 -22.22 0.15 26.74
N LYS A 294 -22.97 0.78 25.84
CA LYS A 294 -22.91 2.23 25.57
C LYS A 294 -23.17 3.14 26.79
N GLU A 295 -23.80 2.60 27.85
CA GLU A 295 -24.08 3.32 29.08
C GLU A 295 -22.89 3.43 30.04
N ALA A 296 -21.82 2.68 29.80
CA ALA A 296 -20.63 2.69 30.63
C ALA A 296 -19.79 3.95 30.39
N THR A 297 -19.35 4.57 31.48
CA THR A 297 -18.46 5.73 31.40
C THR A 297 -17.02 5.31 31.05
N LEU A 298 -16.19 6.28 30.58
CA LEU A 298 -14.76 6.05 30.38
C LEU A 298 -14.10 5.49 31.65
N LYS A 299 -14.47 6.02 32.83
CA LYS A 299 -13.95 5.54 34.12
C LYS A 299 -14.30 4.09 34.40
N ASP A 300 -15.53 3.66 34.12
CA ASP A 300 -15.96 2.27 34.34
C ASP A 300 -15.13 1.31 33.48
N ASN A 301 -14.89 1.66 32.21
CA ASN A 301 -14.06 0.86 31.30
C ASN A 301 -12.58 0.82 31.75
N ILE A 302 -12.00 1.92 32.20
CA ILE A 302 -10.64 1.98 32.73
C ILE A 302 -10.50 1.12 33.99
N ASP A 303 -11.44 1.24 34.94
CA ASP A 303 -11.42 0.47 36.18
C ASP A 303 -11.58 -1.03 35.92
N LEU A 304 -12.43 -1.41 34.98
CA LEU A 304 -12.58 -2.81 34.53
C LEU A 304 -11.28 -3.34 33.92
N LEU A 305 -10.69 -2.61 32.96
CA LEU A 305 -9.47 -3.04 32.31
C LEU A 305 -8.32 -3.16 33.31
N ARG A 306 -8.19 -2.25 34.26
CA ARG A 306 -7.20 -2.36 35.34
C ARG A 306 -7.39 -3.62 36.19
N LYS A 307 -8.65 -3.97 36.52
CA LYS A 307 -8.98 -5.20 37.28
C LYS A 307 -8.64 -6.46 36.47
N VAL A 308 -8.89 -6.46 35.17
CA VAL A 308 -8.53 -7.52 34.22
C VAL A 308 -7.02 -7.71 34.19
N LEU A 309 -6.24 -6.64 33.92
CA LEU A 309 -4.79 -6.66 33.86
C LEU A 309 -4.17 -7.21 35.16
N LYS A 310 -4.66 -6.75 36.32
CA LYS A 310 -4.21 -7.23 37.64
C LYS A 310 -4.44 -8.74 37.81
N THR A 311 -5.59 -9.23 37.35
CA THR A 311 -5.92 -10.66 37.42
C THR A 311 -5.02 -11.46 36.49
N GLN A 312 -4.83 -11.02 35.26
CA GLN A 312 -3.97 -11.68 34.27
C GLN A 312 -2.50 -11.70 34.72
N ASN A 313 -1.96 -10.58 35.19
CA ASN A 313 -0.60 -10.51 35.75
C ASN A 313 -0.40 -11.50 36.92
N LYS A 314 -1.40 -11.66 37.79
CA LYS A 314 -1.37 -12.65 38.88
C LYS A 314 -1.33 -14.09 38.34
N LEU A 315 -2.08 -14.38 37.31
CA LEU A 315 -2.10 -15.71 36.68
C LEU A 315 -0.76 -15.98 35.97
N ILE A 316 -0.23 -15.02 35.23
CA ILE A 316 1.07 -15.14 34.52
C ILE A 316 2.20 -15.39 35.53
N ARG A 317 2.25 -14.64 36.64
CA ARG A 317 3.22 -14.90 37.74
C ARG A 317 3.13 -16.31 38.31
N LYS A 318 1.93 -16.85 38.33
CA LYS A 318 1.70 -18.19 38.93
C LYS A 318 2.05 -19.33 37.99
N TYR A 319 1.73 -19.18 36.69
CA TYR A 319 1.77 -20.30 35.76
C TYR A 319 2.86 -20.22 34.69
N VAL A 320 3.40 -19.02 34.43
CA VAL A 320 4.46 -18.84 33.43
C VAL A 320 5.81 -18.52 34.11
N ASN A 321 5.93 -17.35 34.71
CA ASN A 321 7.15 -16.98 35.46
C ASN A 321 6.83 -16.00 36.59
N LYS A 322 7.45 -16.22 37.80
CA LYS A 322 7.30 -15.32 38.94
C LYS A 322 7.77 -13.89 38.64
N ASP A 323 8.83 -13.76 37.83
CA ASP A 323 9.34 -12.51 37.35
C ASP A 323 8.61 -12.10 36.04
N LEU A 324 7.70 -11.13 36.16
CA LEU A 324 6.93 -10.62 35.02
C LEU A 324 7.78 -9.88 33.99
N ASP A 325 8.89 -9.29 34.41
CA ASP A 325 9.76 -8.54 33.48
C ASP A 325 10.47 -9.49 32.50
N SER A 326 10.56 -10.78 32.85
CA SER A 326 11.08 -11.83 31.97
C SER A 326 10.02 -12.42 31.02
N VAL A 327 8.72 -12.08 31.18
CA VAL A 327 7.63 -12.60 30.35
C VAL A 327 7.20 -11.56 29.34
N PRO A 328 7.39 -11.79 28.02
CA PRO A 328 6.91 -10.89 26.99
C PRO A 328 5.36 -10.80 27.06
N ARG A 329 4.85 -9.59 27.22
CA ARG A 329 3.42 -9.30 27.29
C ARG A 329 3.09 -8.12 26.38
N MET A 330 1.90 -8.11 25.79
CA MET A 330 1.48 -7.06 24.89
C MET A 330 0.04 -6.63 25.20
N LEU A 331 -0.21 -5.32 25.19
CA LEU A 331 -1.56 -4.73 25.18
C LEU A 331 -1.73 -3.91 23.91
N ALA A 332 -2.73 -4.23 23.10
CA ALA A 332 -3.08 -3.43 21.93
C ALA A 332 -3.91 -2.21 22.33
N LEU A 333 -3.42 -1.03 21.96
CA LEU A 333 -4.14 0.24 22.10
C LEU A 333 -4.92 0.48 20.80
N TYR A 334 -5.95 -0.33 20.60
CA TYR A 334 -6.74 -0.38 19.37
C TYR A 334 -8.19 -0.02 19.63
N LYS A 335 -8.81 0.74 18.74
CA LYS A 335 -10.20 1.19 18.81
C LYS A 335 -10.49 1.81 20.19
N GLU A 336 -11.48 1.28 20.94
CA GLU A 336 -11.91 1.81 22.25
C GLU A 336 -10.87 1.68 23.38
N VAL A 337 -9.85 0.83 23.23
CA VAL A 337 -8.78 0.67 24.24
C VAL A 337 -7.82 1.87 24.24
N GLU A 338 -7.69 2.55 23.11
CA GLU A 338 -6.82 3.73 22.99
C GLU A 338 -7.24 4.85 23.97
N PRO A 339 -8.51 5.31 24.03
CA PRO A 339 -8.95 6.25 25.05
C PRO A 339 -8.85 5.73 26.49
N TYR A 340 -8.91 4.43 26.74
CA TYR A 340 -8.71 3.88 28.09
C TYR A 340 -7.27 4.06 28.57
N PHE A 341 -6.32 4.04 27.64
CA PHE A 341 -4.91 4.27 27.94
C PHE A 341 -4.62 5.76 28.20
N TYR A 342 -5.14 6.66 27.36
CA TYR A 342 -4.88 8.10 27.50
C TYR A 342 -5.73 8.78 28.55
N GLY A 343 -6.95 8.33 28.77
CA GLY A 343 -7.94 9.06 29.57
C GLY A 343 -8.39 10.36 28.90
N ASP A 344 -9.06 11.20 29.67
CA ASP A 344 -9.48 12.56 29.31
C ASP A 344 -9.13 13.58 30.40
N ASP A 345 -9.54 14.83 30.24
CA ASP A 345 -9.29 15.91 31.22
C ASP A 345 -9.90 15.66 32.60
N LYS A 346 -10.90 14.75 32.71
CA LYS A 346 -11.63 14.44 33.95
C LYS A 346 -11.28 13.08 34.51
N THR A 347 -10.80 12.17 33.65
CA THR A 347 -10.60 10.76 34.00
C THR A 347 -9.17 10.34 33.59
N PRO A 348 -8.26 10.16 34.54
CA PRO A 348 -6.92 9.65 34.26
C PRO A 348 -6.99 8.25 33.61
N GLY A 349 -6.27 8.06 32.52
CA GLY A 349 -6.15 6.77 31.84
C GLY A 349 -5.16 5.81 32.51
N LEU A 350 -4.81 4.75 31.80
CA LEU A 350 -3.85 3.72 32.26
C LEU A 350 -2.38 4.09 31.98
N MET A 351 -2.10 5.26 31.39
CA MET A 351 -0.71 5.67 31.15
C MET A 351 0.04 5.79 32.47
N GLY A 352 1.12 4.99 32.62
CA GLY A 352 1.90 4.92 33.86
C GLY A 352 1.30 4.02 34.96
N ASP A 353 0.26 3.25 34.66
CA ASP A 353 -0.33 2.29 35.60
C ASP A 353 0.66 1.13 35.86
N PRO A 354 0.91 0.74 37.13
CA PRO A 354 1.86 -0.35 37.47
C PRO A 354 1.49 -1.70 36.85
N GLU A 355 0.23 -1.94 36.54
CA GLU A 355 -0.18 -3.20 35.88
C GLU A 355 0.31 -3.30 34.42
N LEU A 356 0.77 -2.19 33.83
CA LEU A 356 1.39 -2.12 32.52
C LEU A 356 2.92 -2.16 32.55
N ASP A 357 3.56 -2.21 33.72
CA ASP A 357 5.02 -2.27 33.80
C ASP A 357 5.56 -3.49 33.02
N GLY A 358 6.50 -3.24 32.09
CA GLY A 358 7.09 -4.28 31.22
C GLY A 358 6.15 -4.85 30.14
N VAL A 359 4.93 -4.32 29.98
CA VAL A 359 4.03 -4.69 28.88
C VAL A 359 4.37 -3.88 27.64
N THR A 360 4.59 -4.50 26.49
CA THR A 360 4.72 -3.80 25.19
C THR A 360 3.38 -3.18 24.83
N LEU A 361 3.36 -1.86 24.65
CA LEU A 361 2.16 -1.12 24.27
C LEU A 361 2.11 -1.06 22.73
N MET A 362 1.18 -1.77 22.14
CA MET A 362 1.05 -1.86 20.70
C MET A 362 0.11 -0.79 20.18
N LEU A 363 0.65 0.20 19.48
CA LEU A 363 -0.10 1.21 18.73
C LEU A 363 -0.56 0.63 17.40
N CYS A 364 -1.51 1.30 16.77
CA CYS A 364 -2.12 0.83 15.53
C CYS A 364 -2.13 1.92 14.47
N ASP A 365 -2.23 1.52 13.20
CA ASP A 365 -2.64 2.40 12.14
C ASP A 365 -4.17 2.63 12.19
N ASP A 366 -4.69 3.35 11.22
CA ASP A 366 -6.12 3.62 11.08
C ASP A 366 -6.85 2.58 10.22
N ASN A 367 -6.31 1.37 10.11
CA ASN A 367 -6.72 0.25 9.25
C ASN A 367 -6.52 0.49 7.74
N PHE A 368 -6.11 1.70 7.34
CA PHE A 368 -5.82 2.08 5.95
C PHE A 368 -4.37 2.47 5.73
N GLY A 369 -3.50 2.07 6.65
CA GLY A 369 -2.06 2.28 6.56
C GLY A 369 -1.59 3.69 6.92
N ASN A 370 -2.35 4.49 7.70
CA ASN A 370 -1.88 5.74 8.26
C ASN A 370 -1.76 5.61 9.78
N LEU A 371 -0.61 5.93 10.36
CA LEU A 371 -0.41 5.88 11.82
C LEU A 371 -1.44 6.76 12.53
N ARG A 372 -2.09 6.23 13.57
CA ARG A 372 -3.06 6.99 14.38
C ARG A 372 -2.37 7.91 15.36
N THR A 373 -1.31 7.41 16.00
CA THR A 373 -0.56 8.10 17.04
C THR A 373 0.85 7.54 17.13
N VAL A 374 1.72 8.26 17.83
CA VAL A 374 3.10 7.85 18.08
C VAL A 374 3.49 8.18 19.53
N PRO A 375 4.46 7.48 20.13
CA PRO A 375 4.89 7.75 21.49
C PRO A 375 5.47 9.16 21.64
N THR A 376 4.94 9.91 22.62
CA THR A 376 5.56 11.18 23.03
C THR A 376 6.93 10.93 23.67
N PRO A 377 7.79 11.95 23.81
CA PRO A 377 9.08 11.78 24.52
C PRO A 377 8.95 11.22 25.93
N GLU A 378 7.83 11.51 26.62
CA GLU A 378 7.54 10.95 27.95
C GLU A 378 7.15 9.48 27.88
N MET A 379 6.29 9.13 26.94
CA MET A 379 5.86 7.74 26.72
C MET A 379 7.05 6.84 26.35
N ARG A 380 8.04 7.33 25.61
CA ARG A 380 9.24 6.54 25.22
C ARG A 380 10.09 6.05 26.42
N LYS A 381 9.81 6.52 27.64
CA LYS A 381 10.46 6.03 28.87
C LYS A 381 9.83 4.74 29.40
N HIS A 382 8.71 4.30 28.81
CA HIS A 382 8.02 3.08 29.20
C HIS A 382 8.91 1.84 28.92
N LYS A 383 9.16 1.04 29.98
CA LYS A 383 10.11 -0.09 29.93
C LYS A 383 9.69 -1.23 29.01
N GLY A 384 8.38 -1.45 28.84
CA GLY A 384 7.84 -2.49 27.98
C GLY A 384 8.00 -2.22 26.49
N GLY A 385 8.40 -0.97 26.13
CA GLY A 385 8.55 -0.54 24.75
C GLY A 385 7.24 -0.43 23.98
N TYR A 386 7.35 -0.24 22.67
CA TYR A 386 6.21 0.01 21.78
C TYR A 386 6.22 -0.91 20.58
N GLY A 387 5.01 -1.34 20.19
CA GLY A 387 4.74 -2.09 18.96
C GLY A 387 3.84 -1.33 17.99
N MET A 388 3.77 -1.83 16.76
CA MET A 388 2.87 -1.35 15.70
C MET A 388 2.07 -2.52 15.10
N TYR A 389 0.76 -2.37 15.07
CA TYR A 389 -0.16 -3.19 14.30
C TYR A 389 -0.56 -2.43 13.05
N TYR A 390 -0.13 -2.93 11.89
CA TYR A 390 -0.27 -2.32 10.57
C TYR A 390 -1.16 -3.18 9.66
N HIS A 391 -1.77 -2.60 8.61
CA HIS A 391 -2.71 -3.32 7.74
C HIS A 391 -2.30 -3.27 6.27
N PHE A 392 -2.24 -4.45 5.61
CA PHE A 392 -2.28 -4.61 4.16
C PHE A 392 -3.65 -5.07 3.69
N ASP A 393 -4.45 -5.57 4.61
CA ASP A 393 -5.79 -6.11 4.44
C ASP A 393 -6.66 -5.64 5.61
N TYR A 394 -7.93 -5.38 5.37
CA TYR A 394 -8.86 -4.94 6.40
C TYR A 394 -10.32 -5.25 6.05
N HIS A 395 -11.02 -5.84 7.00
CA HIS A 395 -12.46 -6.07 6.99
C HIS A 395 -13.18 -5.03 7.84
N GLY A 396 -13.89 -4.08 7.21
CA GLY A 396 -14.64 -3.05 7.94
C GLY A 396 -14.91 -1.76 7.16
N LEU A 397 -15.32 -0.71 7.89
CA LEU A 397 -15.69 0.59 7.33
C LEU A 397 -14.46 1.49 7.07
N PRO A 398 -14.52 2.43 6.10
CA PRO A 398 -15.66 2.74 5.22
C PRO A 398 -15.87 1.75 4.07
N VAL A 399 -14.86 0.97 3.67
CA VAL A 399 -14.90 -0.09 2.67
C VAL A 399 -13.84 -1.13 3.02
N SER A 400 -14.20 -2.40 3.03
CA SER A 400 -13.24 -3.50 3.17
C SER A 400 -12.34 -3.62 1.95
N PHE A 401 -11.11 -4.10 2.16
CA PHE A 401 -10.18 -4.46 1.09
C PHE A 401 -9.45 -5.74 1.49
N GLU A 402 -9.85 -6.84 0.87
CA GLU A 402 -9.54 -8.22 1.28
C GLU A 402 -9.20 -9.12 0.07
N TRP A 403 -9.19 -8.56 -1.15
CA TRP A 403 -9.01 -9.36 -2.35
C TRP A 403 -7.52 -9.58 -2.68
N PHE A 404 -6.99 -8.92 -3.69
CA PHE A 404 -5.58 -9.01 -4.04
C PHE A 404 -4.82 -7.75 -3.65
N ASN A 405 -3.50 -7.87 -3.52
CA ASN A 405 -2.65 -6.78 -3.07
C ASN A 405 -2.91 -5.44 -3.77
N THR A 406 -3.22 -4.42 -2.98
CA THR A 406 -3.33 -3.01 -3.38
C THR A 406 -2.33 -2.11 -2.65
N SER A 407 -1.42 -2.69 -1.87
CA SER A 407 -0.48 -1.95 -1.02
C SER A 407 0.73 -1.46 -1.80
N HIS A 408 1.07 -0.19 -1.62
CA HIS A 408 2.21 0.44 -2.28
C HIS A 408 3.38 0.62 -1.30
N LEU A 409 4.58 0.18 -1.67
CA LEU A 409 5.74 0.16 -0.78
C LEU A 409 6.11 1.55 -0.24
N ALA A 410 5.95 2.61 -1.03
CA ALA A 410 6.28 3.96 -0.59
C ALA A 410 5.42 4.42 0.61
N LYS A 411 4.15 4.00 0.68
CA LYS A 411 3.29 4.26 1.84
C LYS A 411 3.75 3.47 3.05
N THR A 412 3.99 2.18 2.89
CA THR A 412 4.52 1.32 3.96
C THR A 412 5.84 1.86 4.50
N TRP A 413 6.76 2.25 3.61
CA TRP A 413 8.05 2.83 3.98
C TRP A 413 7.89 4.12 4.80
N GLU A 414 7.10 5.06 4.30
CA GLU A 414 6.92 6.36 4.95
C GLU A 414 6.30 6.21 6.34
N GLN A 415 5.28 5.36 6.48
CA GLN A 415 4.59 5.15 7.75
C GLN A 415 5.45 4.34 8.73
N MET A 416 6.08 3.25 8.30
CA MET A 416 6.85 2.40 9.20
C MET A 416 8.20 3.01 9.60
N THR A 417 8.83 3.82 8.72
CA THR A 417 9.99 4.61 9.13
C THR A 417 9.60 5.70 10.13
N THR A 418 8.41 6.29 9.99
CA THR A 418 7.88 7.22 10.99
C THR A 418 7.67 6.51 12.33
N ALA A 419 7.06 5.33 12.34
CA ALA A 419 6.89 4.53 13.56
C ALA A 419 8.23 4.27 14.27
N TYR A 420 9.22 3.82 13.52
CA TYR A 420 10.55 3.50 14.06
C TYR A 420 11.25 4.72 14.65
N ASP A 421 11.26 5.84 13.93
CA ASP A 421 11.92 7.08 14.38
C ASP A 421 11.26 7.65 15.66
N PHE A 422 9.98 7.39 15.86
CA PHE A 422 9.28 7.73 17.10
C PHE A 422 9.45 6.70 18.23
N GLY A 423 10.25 5.65 18.04
CA GLY A 423 10.61 4.69 19.07
C GLY A 423 9.71 3.45 19.14
N ILE A 424 8.97 3.14 18.09
CA ILE A 424 8.18 1.90 17.95
C ILE A 424 9.08 0.83 17.35
N GLN A 425 9.84 0.10 18.21
CA GLN A 425 10.94 -0.77 17.78
C GLN A 425 10.88 -2.17 18.38
N ASP A 426 9.92 -2.46 19.27
CA ASP A 426 9.90 -3.73 19.99
C ASP A 426 9.07 -4.81 19.28
N LEU A 427 7.98 -4.42 18.62
CA LEU A 427 7.10 -5.37 17.95
C LEU A 427 6.44 -4.74 16.72
N TRP A 428 6.65 -5.34 15.56
CA TRP A 428 5.92 -4.99 14.34
C TRP A 428 5.14 -6.18 13.82
N ILE A 429 3.85 -6.00 13.64
CA ILE A 429 2.98 -7.01 13.05
C ILE A 429 2.09 -6.36 11.98
N VAL A 430 1.95 -7.02 10.83
CA VAL A 430 1.08 -6.56 9.76
C VAL A 430 -0.04 -7.57 9.52
N ASN A 431 -1.28 -7.08 9.50
CA ASN A 431 -2.42 -7.85 9.02
C ASN A 431 -2.28 -8.03 7.52
N VAL A 432 -2.20 -9.27 7.06
CA VAL A 432 -2.11 -9.63 5.65
C VAL A 432 -3.40 -10.23 5.11
N GLY A 433 -4.40 -10.43 5.98
CA GLY A 433 -5.61 -11.18 5.65
C GLY A 433 -5.21 -12.56 5.17
N ASP A 434 -5.23 -12.74 3.87
CA ASP A 434 -4.56 -13.82 3.17
C ASP A 434 -3.10 -13.48 2.89
N ILE A 435 -2.19 -14.43 3.02
CA ILE A 435 -0.77 -14.22 2.67
C ILE A 435 -0.63 -14.04 1.16
N PHE A 436 -1.43 -14.80 0.40
CA PHE A 436 -1.37 -14.83 -1.06
C PHE A 436 -1.69 -13.46 -1.67
N SER A 437 -0.87 -13.09 -2.63
CA SER A 437 -0.67 -11.82 -3.30
C SER A 437 -0.11 -10.67 -2.45
N ASN A 438 0.03 -10.84 -1.13
CA ASN A 438 0.67 -9.86 -0.25
C ASN A 438 2.18 -10.11 -0.04
N GLU A 439 2.78 -11.08 -0.72
CA GLU A 439 4.19 -11.45 -0.59
C GLU A 439 5.14 -10.27 -0.86
N TYR A 440 4.81 -9.43 -1.83
CA TYR A 440 5.61 -8.27 -2.21
C TYR A 440 5.71 -7.23 -1.08
N PRO A 441 4.60 -6.67 -0.57
CA PRO A 441 4.68 -5.72 0.54
C PRO A 441 5.11 -6.39 1.86
N LEU A 442 4.76 -7.66 2.10
CA LEU A 442 5.15 -8.40 3.30
C LEU A 442 6.66 -8.59 3.38
N SER A 443 7.30 -9.00 2.29
CA SER A 443 8.75 -9.17 2.25
C SER A 443 9.48 -7.86 2.52
N PHE A 444 8.99 -6.74 1.99
CA PHE A 444 9.53 -5.42 2.27
C PHE A 444 9.35 -5.01 3.74
N PHE A 445 8.17 -5.22 4.29
CA PHE A 445 7.88 -4.91 5.70
C PHE A 445 8.82 -5.66 6.66
N LEU A 446 9.06 -6.95 6.40
CA LEU A 446 9.95 -7.77 7.22
C LEU A 446 11.44 -7.42 7.04
N ASP A 447 11.89 -7.16 5.80
CA ASP A 447 13.27 -6.73 5.55
C ASP A 447 13.55 -5.33 6.13
N LEU A 448 12.58 -4.40 6.08
CA LEU A 448 12.65 -3.09 6.75
C LEU A 448 12.77 -3.23 8.28
N ALA A 449 11.97 -4.14 8.86
CA ALA A 449 12.02 -4.42 10.30
C ALA A 449 13.31 -5.14 10.72
N TYR A 450 13.89 -5.94 9.83
CA TYR A 450 15.14 -6.66 10.07
C TYR A 450 16.37 -5.75 9.98
N ASP A 451 16.48 -4.93 8.93
CA ASP A 451 17.64 -4.05 8.68
C ASP A 451 17.18 -2.61 8.36
N PHE A 452 16.85 -1.86 9.42
CA PHE A 452 16.42 -0.47 9.29
C PHE A 452 17.54 0.47 8.85
N ASP A 453 18.82 0.11 9.11
CA ASP A 453 19.97 0.90 8.63
C ASP A 453 20.04 0.92 7.10
N LEU A 454 19.66 -0.18 6.45
CA LEU A 454 19.69 -0.33 5.01
C LEU A 454 18.43 0.29 4.34
N TRP A 455 17.25 -0.01 4.89
CA TRP A 455 15.97 0.29 4.25
C TRP A 455 15.21 1.46 4.86
N GLY A 456 15.69 1.98 6.01
CA GLY A 456 14.96 2.98 6.81
C GLY A 456 15.05 4.41 6.29
N THR A 457 14.85 5.35 7.21
CA THR A 457 14.65 6.79 6.94
C THR A 457 15.76 7.46 6.14
N THR A 458 16.98 6.94 6.18
CA THR A 458 18.12 7.50 5.41
C THR A 458 18.06 7.19 3.93
N ASN A 459 17.23 6.22 3.52
CA ASN A 459 17.08 5.75 2.14
C ASN A 459 15.65 5.98 1.60
N PRO A 460 15.30 7.16 1.10
CA PRO A 460 13.97 7.43 0.53
C PRO A 460 13.69 6.68 -0.78
N ASP A 461 14.72 6.13 -1.43
CA ASP A 461 14.61 5.30 -2.63
C ASP A 461 14.40 3.80 -2.31
N ALA A 462 14.38 3.43 -1.03
CA ALA A 462 14.24 2.04 -0.57
C ALA A 462 13.06 1.29 -1.24
N PRO A 463 11.85 1.86 -1.42
CA PRO A 463 10.77 1.17 -2.13
C PRO A 463 11.12 0.78 -3.57
N VAL A 464 11.84 1.65 -4.28
CA VAL A 464 12.27 1.42 -5.67
C VAL A 464 13.40 0.39 -5.73
N GLU A 465 14.37 0.49 -4.83
CA GLU A 465 15.51 -0.44 -4.74
C GLU A 465 15.05 -1.83 -4.30
N TYR A 466 14.11 -1.88 -3.36
CA TYR A 466 13.54 -3.16 -2.91
C TYR A 466 12.76 -3.87 -4.01
N THR A 467 12.03 -3.12 -4.82
CA THR A 467 11.34 -3.71 -5.99
C THR A 467 12.34 -4.41 -6.92
N LYS A 468 13.51 -3.83 -7.15
CA LYS A 468 14.58 -4.49 -7.92
C LYS A 468 15.10 -5.75 -7.23
N LEU A 469 15.31 -5.67 -5.90
CA LEU A 469 15.79 -6.79 -5.12
C LEU A 469 14.84 -7.99 -5.17
N ILE A 470 13.53 -7.78 -4.97
CA ILE A 470 12.56 -8.87 -5.01
C ILE A 470 12.47 -9.49 -6.41
N VAL A 471 12.50 -8.66 -7.45
CA VAL A 471 12.52 -9.12 -8.85
C VAL A 471 13.78 -9.94 -9.14
N ASP A 472 14.93 -9.55 -8.62
CA ASP A 472 16.17 -10.33 -8.75
C ASP A 472 16.12 -11.65 -7.98
N ARG A 473 15.50 -11.67 -6.79
CA ARG A 473 15.32 -12.88 -5.96
C ARG A 473 14.36 -13.90 -6.57
N VAL A 474 13.34 -13.43 -7.30
CA VAL A 474 12.32 -14.31 -7.88
C VAL A 474 12.66 -14.69 -9.34
N PHE A 475 13.17 -13.76 -10.11
CA PHE A 475 13.40 -13.93 -11.55
C PHE A 475 14.90 -13.93 -11.91
N GLY A 476 15.71 -14.71 -11.16
CA GLY A 476 17.18 -14.70 -11.27
C GLY A 476 17.70 -14.96 -12.68
N ASP A 477 17.06 -15.85 -13.44
CA ASP A 477 17.44 -16.27 -14.80
C ASP A 477 16.80 -15.43 -15.93
N VAL A 478 15.93 -14.45 -15.57
CA VAL A 478 15.26 -13.57 -16.53
C VAL A 478 16.21 -12.43 -16.97
N SER A 479 16.07 -11.96 -18.21
CA SER A 479 16.92 -10.90 -18.76
C SER A 479 16.80 -9.58 -17.98
N ALA A 480 17.90 -8.83 -17.89
CA ALA A 480 17.89 -7.52 -17.21
C ALA A 480 16.88 -6.52 -17.83
N ALA A 481 16.56 -6.66 -19.13
CA ALA A 481 15.53 -5.84 -19.77
C ALA A 481 14.13 -6.21 -19.28
N ASP A 482 13.83 -7.50 -19.19
CA ASP A 482 12.54 -7.99 -18.71
C ASP A 482 12.36 -7.71 -17.21
N LYS A 483 13.40 -7.87 -16.40
CA LYS A 483 13.38 -7.48 -14.97
C LYS A 483 13.02 -6.02 -14.78
N ARG A 484 13.53 -5.10 -15.61
CA ARG A 484 13.12 -3.69 -15.58
C ARG A 484 11.61 -3.52 -15.87
N VAL A 485 11.12 -4.24 -16.90
CA VAL A 485 9.67 -4.20 -17.20
C VAL A 485 8.85 -4.75 -16.03
N ILE A 486 9.28 -5.84 -15.39
CA ILE A 486 8.60 -6.39 -14.19
C ILE A 486 8.56 -5.34 -13.07
N CYS A 487 9.68 -4.67 -12.78
CA CYS A 487 9.70 -3.60 -11.77
C CYS A 487 8.71 -2.46 -12.12
N ASP A 488 8.66 -2.05 -13.38
CA ASP A 488 7.74 -1.01 -13.84
C ASP A 488 6.27 -1.45 -13.73
N LEU A 489 5.98 -2.74 -14.00
CA LEU A 489 4.64 -3.32 -13.84
C LEU A 489 4.21 -3.32 -12.37
N MET A 490 5.05 -3.81 -11.47
CA MET A 490 4.75 -3.89 -10.02
C MET A 490 4.54 -2.50 -9.42
N ARG A 491 5.39 -1.54 -9.74
CA ARG A 491 5.24 -0.16 -9.28
C ARG A 491 4.04 0.55 -9.92
N GLY A 492 3.79 0.30 -11.21
CA GLY A 492 2.70 0.91 -11.95
C GLY A 492 1.33 0.52 -11.40
N TYR A 493 1.07 -0.78 -11.23
CA TYR A 493 -0.23 -1.19 -10.73
C TYR A 493 -0.45 -0.79 -9.26
N THR A 494 0.56 -0.95 -8.39
CA THR A 494 0.41 -0.58 -6.98
C THR A 494 0.24 0.93 -6.78
N ARG A 495 0.79 1.76 -7.66
CA ARG A 495 0.55 3.20 -7.66
C ARG A 495 -0.91 3.53 -8.03
N ILE A 496 -1.47 2.86 -9.04
CA ILE A 496 -2.87 3.06 -9.45
C ILE A 496 -3.81 2.62 -8.32
N THR A 497 -3.62 1.42 -7.77
CA THR A 497 -4.46 0.88 -6.70
C THR A 497 -4.28 1.63 -5.36
N SER A 498 -3.11 2.21 -5.11
CA SER A 498 -2.88 3.08 -3.95
C SER A 498 -3.57 4.44 -4.10
N ALA A 499 -3.72 4.98 -5.33
CA ALA A 499 -4.48 6.20 -5.55
C ALA A 499 -5.97 6.02 -5.19
N ARG A 500 -6.53 4.88 -5.55
CA ARG A 500 -7.86 4.41 -5.13
C ARG A 500 -7.85 2.89 -5.07
N ARG A 501 -8.15 2.30 -3.91
CA ARG A 501 -8.23 0.84 -3.78
C ARG A 501 -9.29 0.27 -4.71
N THR A 502 -9.06 -0.92 -5.22
CA THR A 502 -9.91 -1.58 -6.21
C THR A 502 -11.34 -1.75 -5.68
N GLU A 503 -11.50 -2.21 -4.46
CA GLU A 503 -12.79 -2.44 -3.80
C GLU A 503 -13.55 -1.12 -3.50
N ALA A 504 -12.83 0.00 -3.45
CA ALA A 504 -13.40 1.33 -3.23
C ALA A 504 -13.78 2.07 -4.52
N MET A 505 -13.64 1.41 -5.69
CA MET A 505 -14.01 1.99 -6.98
C MET A 505 -15.52 2.00 -7.21
N ASN A 506 -15.99 3.00 -7.96
CA ASN A 506 -17.32 3.10 -8.52
C ASN A 506 -17.32 4.09 -9.71
N ASP A 507 -18.47 4.26 -10.36
CA ASP A 507 -18.66 5.12 -11.54
C ASP A 507 -18.57 6.63 -11.26
N ARG A 508 -18.33 7.06 -10.02
CA ARG A 508 -18.28 8.48 -9.62
C ARG A 508 -16.94 8.93 -9.11
N VAL A 509 -15.95 8.03 -9.00
CA VAL A 509 -14.63 8.36 -8.47
C VAL A 509 -13.89 9.28 -9.43
N TYR A 510 -13.71 8.87 -10.67
CA TYR A 510 -13.01 9.64 -11.68
C TYR A 510 -13.98 10.47 -12.52
N ASN A 511 -13.55 11.66 -12.93
CA ASN A 511 -14.34 12.47 -13.85
C ASN A 511 -14.23 11.92 -15.29
N ALA A 512 -15.34 11.82 -16.00
CA ALA A 512 -15.37 11.25 -17.36
C ALA A 512 -14.47 12.00 -18.35
N PHE A 513 -14.41 13.33 -18.29
CA PHE A 513 -13.82 14.15 -19.33
C PHE A 513 -12.77 15.16 -18.84
N ASN A 514 -12.98 15.78 -17.67
CA ASN A 514 -12.11 16.85 -17.18
C ASN A 514 -10.67 16.37 -17.06
N TYR A 515 -9.73 17.17 -17.57
CA TYR A 515 -8.29 16.88 -17.63
C TYR A 515 -7.92 15.58 -18.34
N ASN A 516 -8.88 14.95 -19.05
CA ASN A 516 -8.73 13.65 -19.70
C ASN A 516 -8.37 12.50 -18.75
N GLU A 517 -8.67 12.64 -17.43
CA GLU A 517 -8.14 11.74 -16.42
C GLU A 517 -8.59 10.28 -16.59
N THR A 518 -9.86 10.04 -16.95
CA THR A 518 -10.38 8.69 -17.17
C THR A 518 -9.77 8.04 -18.41
N PHE A 519 -9.63 8.78 -19.52
CA PHE A 519 -9.00 8.25 -20.74
C PHE A 519 -7.51 7.98 -20.55
N ASP A 520 -6.77 8.90 -19.91
CA ASP A 520 -5.34 8.71 -19.66
C ASP A 520 -5.07 7.52 -18.75
N LEU A 521 -5.93 7.31 -17.73
CA LEU A 521 -5.80 6.17 -16.83
C LEU A 521 -6.16 4.86 -17.53
N LEU A 522 -7.19 4.84 -18.41
CA LEU A 522 -7.50 3.68 -19.25
C LEU A 522 -6.34 3.33 -20.19
N ASP A 523 -5.74 4.32 -20.84
CA ASP A 523 -4.57 4.12 -21.70
C ASP A 523 -3.37 3.55 -20.92
N GLU A 524 -3.15 4.02 -19.69
CA GLU A 524 -2.11 3.51 -18.82
C GLU A 524 -2.38 2.05 -18.38
N ILE A 525 -3.60 1.76 -17.94
CA ILE A 525 -4.05 0.41 -17.56
C ILE A 525 -3.87 -0.56 -18.73
N ASP A 526 -4.39 -0.21 -19.91
CA ASP A 526 -4.26 -1.04 -21.11
C ASP A 526 -2.79 -1.24 -21.51
N GLY A 527 -1.96 -0.22 -21.34
CA GLY A 527 -0.52 -0.28 -21.57
C GLY A 527 0.19 -1.26 -20.63
N LEU A 528 -0.14 -1.23 -19.33
CA LEU A 528 0.42 -2.13 -18.32
C LEU A 528 -0.05 -3.57 -18.56
N MET A 529 -1.35 -3.81 -18.72
CA MET A 529 -1.91 -5.13 -18.97
C MET A 529 -1.33 -5.76 -20.25
N LYS A 530 -1.21 -4.98 -21.33
CA LYS A 530 -0.60 -5.44 -22.59
C LYS A 530 0.87 -5.86 -22.42
N LYS A 531 1.66 -5.08 -21.67
CA LYS A 531 3.07 -5.41 -21.40
C LYS A 531 3.17 -6.67 -20.54
N CYS A 532 2.28 -6.77 -19.52
CA CYS A 532 2.23 -7.90 -18.62
C CYS A 532 1.90 -9.21 -19.36
N ASN A 533 0.85 -9.21 -20.19
CA ASN A 533 0.46 -10.36 -21.01
C ASN A 533 1.59 -10.80 -21.97
N LYS A 534 2.24 -9.87 -22.65
CA LYS A 534 3.38 -10.18 -23.53
C LYS A 534 4.57 -10.80 -22.81
N LEU A 535 4.78 -10.45 -21.55
CA LEU A 535 5.83 -11.07 -20.74
C LEU A 535 5.45 -12.49 -20.34
N ARG A 536 4.21 -12.71 -19.90
CA ARG A 536 3.69 -14.02 -19.53
C ARG A 536 3.82 -15.01 -20.68
N GLU A 537 3.46 -14.61 -21.93
CA GLU A 537 3.59 -15.45 -23.13
C GLU A 537 5.03 -15.93 -23.42
N ARG A 538 6.05 -15.30 -22.83
CA ARG A 538 7.46 -15.60 -23.05
C ARG A 538 8.07 -16.48 -21.97
N PHE A 539 7.39 -16.64 -20.85
CA PHE A 539 7.84 -17.45 -19.74
C PHE A 539 7.24 -18.85 -19.80
N ASP A 540 7.90 -19.81 -19.20
CA ASP A 540 7.46 -21.19 -19.09
C ASP A 540 7.79 -21.79 -17.71
N GLY A 541 7.13 -22.92 -17.38
CA GLY A 541 7.36 -23.67 -16.15
C GLY A 541 7.29 -22.80 -14.89
N ASN A 542 8.20 -23.00 -13.95
CA ASN A 542 8.21 -22.27 -12.69
C ASN A 542 8.38 -20.76 -12.87
N THR A 543 9.06 -20.29 -13.92
CA THR A 543 9.20 -18.84 -14.15
C THR A 543 7.87 -18.22 -14.55
N GLU A 544 7.06 -18.90 -15.39
CA GLU A 544 5.71 -18.47 -15.71
C GLU A 544 4.83 -18.51 -14.46
N PHE A 545 4.94 -19.53 -13.65
CA PHE A 545 4.18 -19.69 -12.42
C PHE A 545 4.45 -18.57 -11.41
N SER A 546 5.72 -18.35 -11.08
CA SER A 546 6.10 -17.24 -10.17
C SER A 546 5.69 -15.88 -10.72
N PHE A 547 5.74 -15.69 -12.05
CA PHE A 547 5.31 -14.45 -12.69
C PHE A 547 3.78 -14.29 -12.62
N TYR A 548 3.04 -15.37 -12.85
CA TYR A 548 1.59 -15.39 -12.69
C TYR A 548 1.19 -14.96 -11.27
N GLU A 549 1.76 -15.60 -10.26
CA GLU A 549 1.38 -15.41 -8.86
C GLU A 549 1.78 -14.04 -8.32
N LEU A 550 3.02 -13.60 -8.55
CA LEU A 550 3.54 -12.38 -7.95
C LEU A 550 3.20 -11.11 -8.75
N VAL A 551 3.03 -11.22 -10.07
CA VAL A 551 2.93 -10.04 -10.95
C VAL A 551 1.65 -10.03 -11.77
N TRP A 552 1.42 -11.09 -12.57
CA TRP A 552 0.35 -11.09 -13.55
C TRP A 552 -1.04 -11.05 -12.91
N LEU A 553 -1.28 -11.92 -11.94
CA LEU A 553 -2.58 -12.04 -11.29
C LEU A 553 -2.95 -10.75 -10.52
N PRO A 554 -2.16 -10.28 -9.52
CA PRO A 554 -2.54 -9.09 -8.76
C PRO A 554 -2.63 -7.84 -9.63
N LEU A 555 -1.78 -7.69 -10.66
CA LEU A 555 -1.87 -6.58 -11.60
C LEU A 555 -3.14 -6.68 -12.44
N THR A 556 -3.36 -7.82 -13.10
CA THR A 556 -4.41 -7.96 -14.12
C THR A 556 -5.79 -7.96 -13.48
N ALA A 557 -5.96 -8.63 -12.35
CA ALA A 557 -7.20 -8.66 -11.59
C ALA A 557 -7.61 -7.26 -11.12
N ASN A 558 -6.73 -6.59 -10.38
CA ASN A 558 -7.00 -5.25 -9.88
C ASN A 558 -7.27 -4.23 -11.01
N LEU A 559 -6.42 -4.22 -12.05
CA LEU A 559 -6.58 -3.27 -13.15
C LEU A 559 -7.80 -3.57 -14.02
N ASN A 560 -8.25 -4.80 -14.11
CA ASN A 560 -9.50 -5.14 -14.79
C ASN A 560 -10.72 -4.52 -14.09
N VAL A 561 -10.80 -4.61 -12.77
CA VAL A 561 -11.89 -3.99 -11.99
C VAL A 561 -11.82 -2.46 -12.06
N GLN A 562 -10.62 -1.87 -11.98
CA GLN A 562 -10.41 -0.44 -12.19
C GLN A 562 -10.92 0.00 -13.57
N LYS A 563 -10.52 -0.73 -14.62
CA LYS A 563 -10.95 -0.50 -16.00
C LYS A 563 -12.46 -0.60 -16.15
N MET A 564 -13.07 -1.61 -15.59
CA MET A 564 -14.53 -1.82 -15.62
C MET A 564 -15.28 -0.58 -15.10
N TRP A 565 -14.87 -0.03 -13.96
CA TRP A 565 -15.49 1.16 -13.39
C TRP A 565 -15.22 2.43 -14.19
N LEU A 566 -14.02 2.61 -14.74
CA LEU A 566 -13.69 3.73 -15.61
C LEU A 566 -14.52 3.69 -16.91
N LEU A 567 -14.68 2.51 -17.51
CA LEU A 567 -15.55 2.31 -18.67
C LEU A 567 -17.02 2.61 -18.33
N THR A 568 -17.47 2.25 -17.12
CA THR A 568 -18.82 2.56 -16.64
C THR A 568 -19.03 4.07 -16.51
N THR A 569 -18.07 4.80 -15.94
CA THR A 569 -18.08 6.26 -15.88
C THR A 569 -18.26 6.87 -17.26
N LEU A 570 -17.49 6.41 -18.26
CA LEU A 570 -17.62 6.87 -19.63
C LEU A 570 -18.94 6.43 -20.29
N ASN A 571 -19.38 5.19 -20.06
CA ASN A 571 -20.62 4.66 -20.61
C ASN A 571 -21.82 5.53 -20.21
N HIS A 572 -21.93 5.87 -18.91
CA HIS A 572 -23.00 6.73 -18.41
C HIS A 572 -22.93 8.12 -19.04
N ALA A 573 -21.75 8.73 -19.10
CA ALA A 573 -21.56 10.05 -19.69
C ALA A 573 -21.91 10.07 -21.20
N PHE A 574 -21.47 9.08 -21.97
CA PHE A 574 -21.80 8.99 -23.38
C PHE A 574 -23.29 8.63 -23.66
N CYS A 575 -23.94 7.90 -22.74
CA CYS A 575 -25.39 7.71 -22.77
C CYS A 575 -26.14 9.03 -22.59
N GLU A 576 -25.74 9.85 -21.63
CA GLU A 576 -26.35 11.18 -21.41
C GLU A 576 -26.18 12.10 -22.62
N MET A 577 -25.02 12.05 -23.28
CA MET A 577 -24.76 12.78 -24.52
C MET A 577 -25.57 12.26 -25.71
N GLY A 578 -26.16 11.07 -25.64
CA GLY A 578 -26.80 10.41 -26.76
C GLY A 578 -25.81 9.93 -27.84
N SER A 579 -24.57 9.59 -27.42
CA SER A 579 -23.54 9.05 -28.30
C SER A 579 -23.63 7.54 -28.41
N THR A 580 -23.67 6.99 -29.63
CA THR A 580 -23.70 5.54 -29.84
C THR A 580 -22.46 4.81 -29.35
N TYR A 581 -21.35 5.52 -29.07
CA TYR A 581 -20.14 4.94 -28.50
C TYR A 581 -20.40 4.28 -27.14
N ALA A 582 -21.43 4.75 -26.41
CA ALA A 582 -21.85 4.13 -25.15
C ALA A 582 -22.11 2.62 -25.29
N MET A 583 -22.60 2.14 -26.47
CA MET A 583 -22.86 0.71 -26.69
C MET A 583 -21.56 -0.12 -26.80
N THR A 584 -20.51 0.48 -27.32
CA THR A 584 -19.18 -0.16 -27.36
C THR A 584 -18.60 -0.27 -25.96
N LEU A 585 -18.76 0.78 -25.17
CA LEU A 585 -18.34 0.77 -23.76
C LEU A 585 -19.13 -0.27 -22.97
N ALA A 586 -20.44 -0.39 -23.21
CA ALA A 586 -21.28 -1.43 -22.59
C ALA A 586 -20.70 -2.83 -22.82
N LYS A 587 -20.36 -3.14 -24.08
CA LYS A 587 -19.74 -4.43 -24.43
C LYS A 587 -18.39 -4.64 -23.74
N GLN A 588 -17.56 -3.60 -23.66
CA GLN A 588 -16.27 -3.69 -22.97
C GLN A 588 -16.42 -3.90 -21.46
N ILE A 589 -17.46 -3.35 -20.84
CA ILE A 589 -17.80 -3.60 -19.43
C ILE A 589 -18.17 -5.07 -19.24
N ASP A 590 -19.04 -5.62 -20.11
CA ASP A 590 -19.40 -7.04 -20.06
C ASP A 590 -18.16 -7.94 -20.23
N GLU A 591 -17.23 -7.60 -21.12
CA GLU A 591 -15.96 -8.30 -21.29
C GLU A 591 -15.10 -8.25 -20.03
N CYS A 592 -15.09 -7.13 -19.28
CA CYS A 592 -14.39 -7.03 -18.00
C CYS A 592 -15.04 -7.89 -16.92
N ILE A 593 -16.36 -7.95 -16.85
CA ILE A 593 -17.11 -8.79 -15.91
C ILE A 593 -16.85 -10.26 -16.19
N GLU A 594 -16.91 -10.69 -17.45
CA GLU A 594 -16.60 -12.07 -17.83
C GLU A 594 -15.15 -12.44 -17.49
N PHE A 595 -14.23 -11.51 -17.65
CA PHE A 595 -12.81 -11.73 -17.34
C PHE A 595 -12.58 -11.81 -15.84
N ASP A 596 -13.26 -11.02 -15.03
CA ASP A 596 -13.21 -11.05 -13.57
C ASP A 596 -13.54 -12.44 -13.00
N VAL A 597 -14.64 -13.05 -13.52
CA VAL A 597 -15.01 -14.41 -13.15
C VAL A 597 -13.94 -15.43 -13.61
N LYS A 598 -13.50 -15.33 -14.87
CA LYS A 598 -12.55 -16.29 -15.46
C LYS A 598 -11.17 -16.28 -14.78
N ILE A 599 -10.72 -15.14 -14.27
CA ILE A 599 -9.40 -15.04 -13.64
C ILE A 599 -9.33 -15.84 -12.34
N VAL A 600 -10.42 -15.91 -11.58
CA VAL A 600 -10.51 -16.73 -10.37
C VAL A 600 -10.62 -18.22 -10.74
N GLU A 601 -11.36 -18.57 -11.79
CA GLU A 601 -11.41 -19.95 -12.30
C GLU A 601 -10.04 -20.42 -12.79
N GLU A 602 -9.27 -19.57 -13.47
CA GLU A 602 -7.89 -19.87 -13.87
C GLU A 602 -6.99 -20.10 -12.65
N LEU A 603 -7.07 -19.22 -11.63
CA LEU A 603 -6.32 -19.34 -10.39
C LEU A 603 -6.58 -20.69 -9.71
N HIS A 604 -7.82 -21.14 -9.67
CA HIS A 604 -8.20 -22.42 -9.05
C HIS A 604 -7.72 -23.66 -9.82
N SER A 605 -7.34 -23.51 -11.08
CA SER A 605 -6.90 -24.60 -11.94
C SER A 605 -5.40 -24.66 -12.19
N ILE A 606 -4.71 -23.53 -12.06
CA ILE A 606 -3.27 -23.43 -12.34
C ILE A 606 -2.45 -24.24 -11.32
N HIS A 607 -1.29 -24.76 -11.70
CA HIS A 607 -0.42 -25.57 -10.84
C HIS A 607 -1.10 -26.81 -10.22
N GLY A 608 -2.05 -27.40 -10.95
CA GLY A 608 -2.80 -28.55 -10.44
C GLY A 608 -3.74 -28.19 -9.28
N GLY A 609 -4.15 -26.94 -9.19
CA GLY A 609 -5.08 -26.46 -8.19
C GLY A 609 -4.43 -26.01 -6.87
N LYS A 610 -3.13 -25.73 -6.87
CA LYS A 610 -2.41 -25.27 -5.66
C LYS A 610 -3.14 -24.14 -4.94
N TRP A 611 -3.67 -23.16 -5.69
CA TRP A 611 -4.31 -21.98 -5.14
C TRP A 611 -5.85 -22.06 -5.11
N TYR A 612 -6.40 -23.28 -5.13
CA TYR A 612 -7.85 -23.46 -5.03
C TYR A 612 -8.38 -22.81 -3.75
N GLY A 613 -9.42 -22.00 -3.89
CA GLY A 613 -10.04 -21.25 -2.80
C GLY A 613 -9.59 -19.78 -2.73
N MET A 614 -8.36 -19.45 -3.17
CA MET A 614 -7.90 -18.06 -3.16
C MET A 614 -8.68 -17.16 -4.11
N GLY A 615 -8.80 -15.88 -3.78
CA GLY A 615 -9.50 -14.88 -4.58
C GLY A 615 -11.02 -14.94 -4.53
N LEU A 616 -11.60 -15.64 -3.55
CA LEU A 616 -13.05 -15.75 -3.38
C LEU A 616 -13.68 -14.57 -2.62
N SER A 617 -12.91 -13.64 -2.09
CA SER A 617 -13.44 -12.46 -1.39
C SER A 617 -14.20 -11.55 -2.35
N GLU A 618 -15.31 -10.99 -1.90
CA GLU A 618 -16.09 -10.01 -2.65
C GLU A 618 -15.29 -8.72 -2.82
N HIS A 619 -15.23 -8.21 -4.05
CA HIS A 619 -14.37 -7.08 -4.41
C HIS A 619 -15.01 -6.07 -5.36
N VAL A 620 -16.21 -6.32 -5.85
CA VAL A 620 -16.94 -5.39 -6.72
C VAL A 620 -18.23 -4.94 -6.06
N GLY A 621 -18.33 -3.64 -5.78
CA GLY A 621 -19.47 -3.06 -5.08
C GLY A 621 -19.58 -3.49 -3.61
N PHE A 622 -18.54 -4.10 -3.07
CA PHE A 622 -18.44 -4.47 -1.67
C PHE A 622 -18.24 -3.23 -0.81
N ASN A 623 -18.96 -3.12 0.30
CA ASN A 623 -18.84 -2.01 1.21
C ASN A 623 -18.19 -2.42 2.53
N HIS A 624 -18.73 -3.44 3.18
CA HIS A 624 -18.29 -3.98 4.45
C HIS A 624 -18.98 -5.33 4.70
N TRP A 625 -19.08 -5.79 5.89
CA TRP A 625 -19.65 -7.06 6.33
C TRP A 625 -20.91 -7.52 5.60
N CYS A 626 -21.05 -8.83 5.43
CA CYS A 626 -22.25 -9.54 5.01
C CYS A 626 -22.65 -9.34 3.53
N GLU A 627 -21.74 -8.94 2.66
CA GLU A 627 -21.95 -9.08 1.23
C GLU A 627 -21.47 -10.49 0.80
N GLU A 628 -22.30 -11.23 0.09
CA GLU A 628 -22.00 -12.61 -0.36
C GLU A 628 -21.74 -12.71 -1.86
N GLU A 629 -21.98 -11.63 -2.60
CA GLU A 629 -21.85 -11.60 -4.07
C GLU A 629 -21.36 -10.24 -4.57
N CYS A 630 -20.48 -10.26 -5.57
CA CYS A 630 -20.06 -9.06 -6.28
C CYS A 630 -21.25 -8.34 -6.94
N LYS A 631 -21.35 -7.04 -6.71
CA LYS A 631 -22.35 -6.15 -7.29
C LYS A 631 -21.76 -5.38 -8.46
N TYR A 632 -21.82 -6.00 -9.64
CA TYR A 632 -21.32 -5.39 -10.86
C TYR A 632 -22.10 -4.13 -11.26
N PRO A 633 -21.50 -3.23 -12.07
CA PRO A 633 -22.13 -1.96 -12.43
C PRO A 633 -23.38 -2.13 -13.29
N VAL A 634 -24.31 -1.18 -13.15
CA VAL A 634 -25.43 -1.05 -14.07
C VAL A 634 -24.93 -0.41 -15.35
N VAL A 635 -25.07 -1.11 -16.46
CA VAL A 635 -24.63 -0.66 -17.78
C VAL A 635 -25.69 0.17 -18.46
N GLY A 636 -25.34 1.39 -18.88
CA GLY A 636 -26.25 2.28 -19.61
C GLY A 636 -26.41 1.89 -21.08
N THR A 637 -27.64 1.90 -21.57
CA THR A 637 -27.97 1.74 -22.98
C THR A 637 -29.10 2.67 -23.40
N PHE A 638 -29.19 3.01 -24.68
CA PHE A 638 -30.28 3.80 -25.20
C PHE A 638 -30.57 3.44 -26.66
N LYS A 639 -31.75 3.86 -27.18
CA LYS A 639 -32.09 3.69 -28.58
C LYS A 639 -31.53 4.85 -29.39
N PRO A 640 -30.65 4.63 -30.38
CA PRO A 640 -30.10 5.68 -31.23
C PRO A 640 -31.17 6.44 -31.98
N GLY A 641 -30.92 7.73 -32.24
CA GLY A 641 -31.77 8.59 -33.04
C GLY A 641 -31.72 8.27 -34.54
N ASN A 642 -32.59 8.96 -35.33
CA ASN A 642 -32.65 8.81 -36.80
C ASN A 642 -31.87 9.90 -37.56
N LYS A 643 -31.43 10.95 -36.86
CA LYS A 643 -30.76 12.11 -37.46
C LYS A 643 -29.27 11.84 -37.65
N GLU A 644 -28.78 12.15 -38.87
CA GLU A 644 -27.34 12.02 -39.19
C GLU A 644 -26.55 13.15 -38.57
N ARG A 645 -26.42 13.06 -37.23
CA ARG A 645 -25.80 14.06 -36.35
C ARG A 645 -24.59 13.47 -35.64
N LEU A 646 -23.58 14.31 -35.44
CA LEU A 646 -22.42 14.00 -34.62
C LEU A 646 -22.61 14.52 -33.21
N VAL A 647 -22.03 13.78 -32.27
CA VAL A 647 -21.63 14.28 -30.95
C VAL A 647 -20.16 14.67 -31.06
N VAL A 648 -19.88 15.96 -30.85
CA VAL A 648 -18.53 16.54 -30.92
C VAL A 648 -18.13 16.98 -29.52
N GLY A 649 -17.04 16.51 -29.00
CA GLY A 649 -16.54 16.89 -27.69
C GLY A 649 -15.09 17.31 -27.73
N VAL A 650 -14.70 18.18 -26.78
CA VAL A 650 -13.32 18.62 -26.61
C VAL A 650 -12.61 17.65 -25.64
N LYS A 651 -11.56 17.00 -26.11
CA LYS A 651 -10.78 16.06 -25.27
C LYS A 651 -10.15 16.81 -24.09
N GLY A 652 -10.35 16.29 -22.89
CA GLY A 652 -9.87 16.94 -21.66
C GLY A 652 -10.81 17.95 -21.00
N SER A 653 -12.01 18.09 -21.57
CA SER A 653 -13.06 19.00 -21.08
C SER A 653 -14.44 18.34 -21.16
N ALA A 654 -15.33 18.71 -20.26
CA ALA A 654 -16.74 18.31 -20.29
C ALA A 654 -17.55 18.97 -21.43
N GLN A 655 -16.92 19.80 -22.25
CA GLN A 655 -17.59 20.52 -23.34
C GLN A 655 -17.87 19.57 -24.51
N CYS A 656 -19.14 19.43 -24.86
CA CYS A 656 -19.59 18.64 -26.00
C CYS A 656 -20.86 19.18 -26.60
N THR A 657 -21.17 18.76 -27.86
CA THR A 657 -22.52 18.85 -28.40
C THR A 657 -23.28 17.58 -27.98
N GLU A 658 -24.55 17.72 -27.69
CA GLU A 658 -25.39 16.55 -27.46
C GLU A 658 -26.07 16.08 -28.71
N GLY A 659 -26.15 14.78 -28.93
CA GLY A 659 -26.86 14.19 -30.06
C GLY A 659 -28.36 14.47 -30.08
N LYS A 660 -28.90 14.96 -28.97
CA LYS A 660 -30.33 15.34 -28.83
C LYS A 660 -30.65 16.73 -29.40
N PHE A 661 -29.66 17.60 -29.57
CA PHE A 661 -29.86 18.98 -30.04
C PHE A 661 -29.59 19.10 -31.53
N TRP A 662 -30.42 19.88 -32.21
CA TRP A 662 -30.36 20.12 -33.65
C TRP A 662 -29.56 21.38 -34.03
N THR A 663 -29.29 22.26 -33.07
CA THR A 663 -28.54 23.49 -33.31
C THR A 663 -27.05 23.31 -33.01
N GLY A 664 -26.22 24.06 -33.75
CA GLY A 664 -24.80 24.12 -33.46
C GLY A 664 -24.50 24.71 -32.07
N ARG A 665 -23.46 24.20 -31.41
CA ARG A 665 -22.92 24.73 -30.16
C ARG A 665 -21.57 25.34 -30.37
N VAL A 666 -21.21 26.28 -29.50
CA VAL A 666 -19.86 26.83 -29.43
C VAL A 666 -19.08 26.04 -28.38
N LEU A 667 -18.02 25.41 -28.82
CA LEU A 667 -17.07 24.69 -27.97
C LEU A 667 -15.79 25.50 -27.81
N LEU A 668 -15.11 25.35 -26.69
CA LEU A 668 -13.85 26.01 -26.37
C LEU A 668 -12.72 24.99 -26.27
N MET A 669 -11.80 25.02 -27.22
CA MET A 669 -10.58 24.18 -27.18
C MET A 669 -9.44 24.95 -26.50
N ASP A 670 -9.44 24.96 -25.19
CA ASP A 670 -8.58 25.79 -24.33
C ASP A 670 -7.17 25.21 -24.05
N ALA A 671 -6.91 23.97 -24.50
CA ALA A 671 -5.60 23.34 -24.33
C ALA A 671 -4.44 24.17 -24.86
N PHE A 672 -4.65 24.99 -25.92
CA PHE A 672 -3.62 25.86 -26.48
C PHE A 672 -3.33 27.14 -25.69
N LEU A 673 -4.07 27.34 -24.60
CA LEU A 673 -3.69 28.32 -23.58
C LEU A 673 -2.37 27.92 -22.88
N ASP A 674 -2.07 26.65 -22.82
CA ASP A 674 -0.73 26.16 -22.50
C ASP A 674 0.19 26.40 -23.73
N PRO A 675 1.21 27.24 -23.62
CA PRO A 675 2.08 27.54 -24.75
C PRO A 675 2.96 26.37 -25.20
N SER A 676 3.09 25.33 -24.40
CA SER A 676 3.80 24.09 -24.74
C SER A 676 2.91 23.07 -25.48
N CYS A 677 1.60 23.29 -25.51
CA CYS A 677 0.64 22.41 -26.20
C CYS A 677 0.48 22.83 -27.65
N ASP A 678 1.03 22.05 -28.58
CA ASP A 678 0.93 22.32 -30.04
C ASP A 678 -0.09 21.44 -30.74
N GLU A 679 -0.64 20.42 -30.08
CA GLU A 679 -1.67 19.52 -30.60
C GLU A 679 -2.72 19.26 -29.53
N ALA A 680 -3.99 19.40 -29.89
CA ALA A 680 -5.15 19.05 -29.09
C ALA A 680 -6.16 18.28 -29.97
N SER A 681 -7.19 17.69 -29.35
CA SER A 681 -8.12 16.84 -30.09
C SER A 681 -9.57 17.12 -29.74
N LEU A 682 -10.43 16.88 -30.74
CA LEU A 682 -11.84 16.63 -30.54
C LEU A 682 -12.10 15.12 -30.63
N PHE A 683 -13.10 14.64 -29.94
CA PHE A 683 -13.69 13.35 -30.22
C PHE A 683 -14.99 13.52 -30.99
N LEU A 684 -15.22 12.66 -31.99
CA LEU A 684 -16.41 12.60 -32.83
C LEU A 684 -17.04 11.23 -32.67
N SER A 685 -18.32 11.19 -32.39
CA SER A 685 -19.13 9.97 -32.40
C SER A 685 -20.50 10.24 -33.05
N THR A 686 -21.27 9.23 -33.37
CA THR A 686 -22.58 9.40 -34.00
C THR A 686 -23.71 9.38 -32.96
N ALA A 687 -24.77 10.16 -33.20
CA ALA A 687 -26.00 10.10 -32.42
C ALA A 687 -27.03 9.09 -33.02
N CYS A 688 -26.68 8.43 -34.12
CA CYS A 688 -27.53 7.48 -34.84
C CYS A 688 -26.73 6.22 -35.22
N ASP A 689 -27.45 5.16 -35.60
CA ASP A 689 -26.88 3.87 -35.99
C ASP A 689 -26.34 3.84 -37.45
N LYS A 690 -26.11 5.03 -38.05
CA LYS A 690 -25.59 5.19 -39.42
C LYS A 690 -24.22 5.84 -39.42
N LYS A 691 -23.50 5.66 -40.52
CA LYS A 691 -22.28 6.42 -40.82
C LYS A 691 -22.64 7.88 -41.06
N VAL A 692 -21.98 8.80 -40.42
CA VAL A 692 -22.19 10.23 -40.55
C VAL A 692 -20.94 10.89 -41.14
N LYS A 693 -21.14 11.63 -42.25
CA LYS A 693 -20.08 12.43 -42.88
C LYS A 693 -19.79 13.67 -42.04
N PHE A 694 -18.56 14.11 -41.99
CA PHE A 694 -18.18 15.42 -41.44
C PHE A 694 -17.29 16.17 -42.43
N SER A 695 -17.32 17.51 -42.29
CA SER A 695 -16.35 18.40 -42.92
C SER A 695 -15.95 19.49 -41.94
N VAL A 696 -14.71 19.98 -42.08
CA VAL A 696 -14.18 21.08 -41.29
C VAL A 696 -14.10 22.33 -42.12
N GLU A 697 -14.84 23.37 -41.73
CA GLU A 697 -14.71 24.70 -42.29
C GLU A 697 -13.73 25.50 -41.42
N ASN A 698 -12.61 25.85 -42.02
CA ASN A 698 -11.53 26.56 -41.32
C ASN A 698 -11.09 27.81 -42.13
N THR A 699 -11.13 28.96 -41.47
CA THR A 699 -10.67 30.22 -42.03
C THR A 699 -9.30 30.65 -41.44
N CYS A 700 -8.84 29.98 -40.37
CA CYS A 700 -7.59 30.30 -39.67
C CYS A 700 -6.42 29.52 -40.28
N LYS A 701 -5.49 30.21 -40.94
CA LYS A 701 -4.27 29.63 -41.54
C LYS A 701 -3.33 28.94 -40.58
N GLY A 702 -3.42 29.27 -39.29
CA GLY A 702 -2.59 28.70 -38.24
C GLY A 702 -3.13 27.39 -37.64
N LEU A 703 -4.30 26.91 -38.06
CA LEU A 703 -4.86 25.63 -37.61
C LEU A 703 -4.72 24.61 -38.73
N LYS A 704 -4.29 23.40 -38.35
CA LYS A 704 -4.17 22.23 -39.23
C LYS A 704 -4.86 21.04 -38.60
N PHE A 705 -5.52 20.25 -39.41
CA PHE A 705 -6.34 19.11 -38.97
C PHE A 705 -5.77 17.80 -39.47
N SER A 706 -5.97 16.71 -38.71
CA SER A 706 -5.62 15.35 -39.16
C SER A 706 -6.49 14.90 -40.35
N ALA A 707 -7.69 15.48 -40.48
CA ALA A 707 -8.59 15.31 -41.62
C ALA A 707 -9.53 16.54 -41.73
N GLU A 708 -9.72 17.07 -42.91
CA GLU A 708 -10.69 18.17 -43.18
C GLU A 708 -12.08 17.65 -43.56
N GLU A 709 -12.19 16.40 -43.97
CA GLU A 709 -13.42 15.68 -44.21
C GLU A 709 -13.26 14.20 -43.86
N GLY A 710 -14.35 13.53 -43.56
CA GLY A 710 -14.30 12.13 -43.21
C GLY A 710 -15.69 11.53 -42.93
N THR A 711 -15.69 10.30 -42.44
CA THR A 711 -16.91 9.60 -42.06
C THR A 711 -16.71 8.92 -40.72
N VAL A 712 -17.55 9.25 -39.75
CA VAL A 712 -17.63 8.60 -38.44
C VAL A 712 -18.54 7.39 -38.52
N LYS A 713 -18.09 6.24 -38.13
CA LYS A 713 -18.90 5.02 -38.05
C LYS A 713 -19.73 5.02 -36.76
N PRO A 714 -20.95 4.44 -36.77
CA PRO A 714 -21.67 4.23 -35.51
C PRO A 714 -20.87 3.36 -34.56
N TYR A 715 -21.08 3.55 -33.27
CA TYR A 715 -20.45 2.81 -32.19
C TYR A 715 -18.90 2.99 -32.07
N THR A 716 -18.38 4.02 -32.76
CA THR A 716 -16.93 4.35 -32.66
C THR A 716 -16.71 5.75 -32.12
N LEU A 717 -15.57 5.92 -31.45
CA LEU A 717 -15.01 7.22 -31.09
C LEU A 717 -13.87 7.54 -32.07
N THR A 718 -14.02 8.62 -32.83
CA THR A 718 -13.02 9.08 -33.79
C THR A 718 -12.33 10.31 -33.24
N GLU A 719 -11.00 10.32 -33.24
CA GLU A 719 -10.22 11.49 -32.82
C GLU A 719 -9.93 12.39 -34.03
N LEU A 720 -10.28 13.67 -33.91
CA LEU A 720 -9.88 14.72 -34.85
C LEU A 720 -8.82 15.59 -34.19
N LYS A 721 -7.56 15.41 -34.62
CA LYS A 721 -6.43 16.18 -34.09
C LYS A 721 -6.36 17.56 -34.74
N VAL A 722 -6.09 18.57 -33.91
CA VAL A 722 -5.91 19.96 -34.29
C VAL A 722 -4.51 20.38 -33.85
N LYS A 723 -3.71 20.85 -34.80
CA LYS A 723 -2.40 21.46 -34.53
C LYS A 723 -2.45 22.95 -34.70
N ILE A 724 -1.73 23.68 -33.84
CA ILE A 724 -1.62 25.12 -33.90
C ILE A 724 -0.23 25.56 -34.34
N ASP A 725 -0.17 26.42 -35.37
CA ASP A 725 1.00 27.21 -35.69
C ASP A 725 0.74 28.65 -35.25
N ARG A 726 1.16 28.95 -34.04
CA ARG A 726 0.97 30.26 -33.40
C ARG A 726 1.62 31.41 -34.19
N SER A 727 2.65 31.13 -35.00
CA SER A 727 3.36 32.12 -35.80
C SER A 727 2.55 32.53 -37.04
N ALA A 728 1.75 31.65 -37.58
CA ALA A 728 0.89 31.90 -38.75
C ALA A 728 -0.39 32.67 -38.39
N ILE A 729 -0.76 32.79 -37.10
CA ILE A 729 -1.95 33.56 -36.65
C ILE A 729 -1.53 34.98 -36.32
N LYS A 730 -2.06 35.97 -37.05
CA LYS A 730 -1.77 37.37 -36.80
C LYS A 730 -2.43 37.86 -35.51
N ARG A 731 -1.87 38.90 -34.92
CA ARG A 731 -2.44 39.53 -33.72
C ARG A 731 -3.80 40.15 -34.09
N GLY A 732 -4.86 39.73 -33.41
CA GLY A 732 -6.23 40.15 -33.63
C GLY A 732 -7.08 39.19 -34.50
N ASP A 733 -6.45 38.19 -35.15
CA ASP A 733 -7.21 37.16 -35.87
C ASP A 733 -7.86 36.19 -34.89
N ALA A 734 -9.10 35.84 -35.16
CA ALA A 734 -9.80 34.76 -34.43
C ALA A 734 -9.26 33.40 -34.89
N ALA A 735 -8.91 32.54 -33.92
CA ALA A 735 -8.63 31.16 -34.18
C ALA A 735 -9.90 30.37 -33.89
N GLU A 736 -10.64 30.01 -34.94
CA GLU A 736 -11.87 29.22 -34.86
C GLU A 736 -12.07 28.40 -36.12
N PHE A 737 -12.85 27.32 -35.99
CA PHE A 737 -13.28 26.47 -37.09
C PHE A 737 -14.65 25.88 -36.78
N CYS A 738 -15.30 25.32 -37.80
CA CYS A 738 -16.60 24.67 -37.65
C CYS A 738 -16.53 23.21 -38.12
N VAL A 739 -17.07 22.31 -37.33
CA VAL A 739 -17.27 20.89 -37.71
C VAL A 739 -18.73 20.70 -38.11
N HIS A 740 -18.95 20.38 -39.36
CA HIS A 740 -20.29 20.17 -39.93
C HIS A 740 -20.66 18.70 -40.04
N SER A 741 -21.91 18.38 -39.84
CA SER A 741 -22.55 17.09 -40.18
C SER A 741 -23.84 17.34 -40.94
N PRO A 742 -24.46 16.34 -41.59
CA PRO A 742 -25.72 16.56 -42.36
C PRO A 742 -26.84 17.20 -41.55
N ASP A 743 -26.89 16.92 -40.24
CA ASP A 743 -27.93 17.45 -39.34
C ASP A 743 -27.27 18.14 -38.10
N GLY A 744 -26.54 19.19 -38.33
CA GLY A 744 -25.97 20.01 -37.28
C GLY A 744 -24.50 20.39 -37.47
N TYR A 745 -24.02 21.29 -36.63
CA TYR A 745 -22.64 21.76 -36.64
C TYR A 745 -22.16 22.16 -35.24
N ALA A 746 -20.87 22.20 -35.05
CA ALA A 746 -20.22 22.69 -33.86
C ALA A 746 -19.17 23.74 -34.23
N VAL A 747 -19.26 24.93 -33.65
CA VAL A 747 -18.25 25.97 -33.76
C VAL A 747 -17.20 25.73 -32.64
N VAL A 748 -15.94 25.64 -33.00
CA VAL A 748 -14.86 25.46 -32.06
C VAL A 748 -13.98 26.71 -32.02
N LYS A 749 -13.98 27.40 -30.92
CA LYS A 749 -13.08 28.53 -30.65
C LYS A 749 -11.81 28.02 -29.99
N VAL A 750 -10.66 28.54 -30.43
CA VAL A 750 -9.32 28.10 -30.04
C VAL A 750 -8.55 29.26 -29.39
N PRO A 751 -8.78 29.51 -28.10
CA PRO A 751 -7.95 30.46 -27.37
C PRO A 751 -6.53 29.92 -27.26
N PHE A 752 -5.54 30.79 -27.41
CA PHE A 752 -4.15 30.36 -27.30
C PHE A 752 -3.24 31.44 -26.72
N ASN A 753 -2.15 31.00 -26.11
CA ASN A 753 -1.07 31.86 -25.62
C ASN A 753 0.20 31.66 -26.46
N ARG A 754 1.03 32.73 -26.56
CA ARG A 754 2.34 32.67 -27.19
C ARG A 754 3.41 32.44 -26.12
N ALA A 755 4.32 31.50 -26.33
CA ALA A 755 5.40 31.17 -25.38
C ALA A 755 6.29 32.40 -25.06
N SER A 756 6.49 33.30 -26.02
CA SER A 756 7.28 34.55 -25.85
C SER A 756 6.66 35.56 -24.87
N ALA A 757 5.40 35.37 -24.49
CA ALA A 757 4.72 36.22 -23.51
C ALA A 757 5.06 35.87 -22.06
N PHE A 758 5.60 34.67 -21.79
CA PHE A 758 5.94 34.18 -20.47
C PHE A 758 7.41 34.42 -20.18
N LYS A 759 7.72 34.94 -18.98
CA LYS A 759 9.07 35.31 -18.56
C LYS A 759 9.35 34.82 -17.15
N GLY A 760 10.59 34.49 -16.89
CA GLY A 760 11.07 34.02 -15.60
C GLY A 760 11.83 32.71 -15.72
N GLU A 761 12.45 32.30 -14.66
CA GLU A 761 13.12 30.99 -14.54
C GLU A 761 12.48 30.22 -13.43
N ASN A 762 12.10 29.00 -13.71
CA ASN A 762 11.39 28.12 -12.76
C ASN A 762 10.07 28.70 -12.24
N VAL A 763 9.30 29.39 -13.10
CA VAL A 763 8.02 30.01 -12.77
C VAL A 763 6.88 29.21 -13.37
N TYR A 764 5.89 28.88 -12.55
CA TYR A 764 4.62 28.32 -13.03
C TYR A 764 3.68 29.45 -13.40
N HIS A 765 3.10 29.38 -14.59
CA HIS A 765 2.33 30.48 -15.13
C HIS A 765 0.85 30.18 -15.13
N TRP A 766 0.08 31.20 -14.79
CA TRP A 766 -1.35 31.26 -15.10
C TRP A 766 -1.52 31.34 -16.61
N THR A 767 -2.01 30.28 -17.21
CA THR A 767 -2.21 30.20 -18.66
C THR A 767 -3.64 30.43 -19.05
N GLY A 768 -4.50 30.77 -18.10
CA GLY A 768 -5.90 31.06 -18.29
C GLY A 768 -6.14 32.38 -19.01
N ARG A 769 -7.35 32.60 -19.28
CA ARG A 769 -7.93 33.56 -20.19
C ARG A 769 -7.92 35.01 -19.67
N LYS A 770 -7.28 35.90 -20.38
CA LYS A 770 -7.42 37.34 -20.16
C LYS A 770 -8.44 38.07 -21.06
N GLU A 771 -8.83 37.50 -22.20
CA GLU A 771 -9.39 38.29 -23.31
C GLU A 771 -10.58 37.70 -24.07
N PHE A 772 -11.16 36.59 -23.66
CA PHE A 772 -12.40 36.09 -24.30
C PHE A 772 -13.60 36.63 -23.54
N GLY A 773 -14.16 37.68 -24.06
CA GLY A 773 -15.30 38.37 -23.49
C GLY A 773 -16.52 37.47 -23.29
N ASP A 774 -17.49 38.02 -22.61
CA ASP A 774 -18.76 37.45 -22.22
C ASP A 774 -19.54 36.70 -23.30
N ASP A 775 -19.19 36.87 -24.58
CA ASP A 775 -19.94 36.34 -25.71
C ASP A 775 -19.86 34.80 -25.85
N VAL A 776 -18.73 34.17 -25.45
CA VAL A 776 -18.62 32.71 -25.48
C VAL A 776 -19.33 32.08 -24.30
N ILE A 777 -19.28 32.75 -23.14
CA ILE A 777 -20.01 32.34 -21.92
C ILE A 777 -21.51 32.41 -22.18
N LYS A 778 -21.99 33.51 -22.80
CA LYS A 778 -23.41 33.69 -23.13
C LYS A 778 -23.96 32.70 -24.16
N ALA A 779 -23.14 32.18 -25.07
CA ALA A 779 -23.53 31.18 -26.04
C ALA A 779 -23.84 29.80 -25.42
N ASN A 780 -23.34 29.53 -24.23
CA ASN A 780 -23.49 28.25 -23.50
C ASN A 780 -24.44 28.34 -22.30
N ILE A 781 -25.26 29.38 -22.17
CA ILE A 781 -26.21 29.65 -21.06
C ILE A 781 -27.21 28.49 -20.79
N PHE A 782 -27.41 27.58 -21.74
CA PHE A 782 -28.34 26.46 -21.58
C PHE A 782 -27.72 25.25 -20.86
N ASP A 783 -26.41 25.19 -20.70
CA ASP A 783 -25.74 24.12 -19.94
C ASP A 783 -25.53 24.56 -18.48
N ARG A 784 -26.49 24.22 -17.64
CA ARG A 784 -26.45 24.53 -16.18
C ARG A 784 -25.36 23.75 -15.44
N SER A 785 -24.72 22.76 -16.05
CA SER A 785 -23.65 21.96 -15.48
C SER A 785 -22.28 22.65 -15.59
N VAL A 786 -22.16 23.65 -16.42
CA VAL A 786 -20.90 24.34 -16.67
C VAL A 786 -20.84 25.60 -15.80
N ASN A 787 -20.07 25.53 -14.74
CA ASN A 787 -19.69 26.70 -13.96
C ASN A 787 -18.94 27.66 -14.90
N GLU A 788 -19.33 28.95 -14.95
CA GLU A 788 -18.68 29.98 -15.76
C GLU A 788 -17.19 30.07 -15.53
N ASN A 789 -16.74 29.72 -14.31
CA ASN A 789 -15.34 29.61 -13.90
C ASN A 789 -14.64 28.35 -14.40
N ALA A 790 -15.36 27.36 -14.95
CA ALA A 790 -14.81 26.12 -15.46
C ALA A 790 -14.29 26.22 -16.89
N PHE A 791 -14.39 27.38 -17.52
CA PHE A 791 -13.85 27.64 -18.86
C PHE A 791 -12.43 28.19 -18.79
N GLY A 792 -11.53 27.47 -19.41
CA GLY A 792 -10.14 27.86 -19.51
C GLY A 792 -9.29 27.34 -18.33
N MET A 793 -7.98 27.46 -18.51
CA MET A 793 -6.99 27.06 -17.52
C MET A 793 -6.81 28.17 -16.46
N ASN A 794 -7.91 28.51 -15.77
CA ASN A 794 -7.93 29.58 -14.75
C ASN A 794 -7.38 29.10 -13.40
N TYR A 795 -6.24 28.44 -13.45
CA TYR A 795 -5.55 27.92 -12.29
C TYR A 795 -4.04 27.75 -12.57
N ILE A 796 -3.28 27.56 -11.52
CA ILE A 796 -1.90 27.04 -11.58
C ILE A 796 -1.88 25.71 -10.82
N SER A 797 -1.34 24.67 -11.43
CA SER A 797 -1.13 23.37 -10.81
C SER A 797 0.35 23.02 -10.77
N ILE A 798 0.85 22.66 -9.58
CA ILE A 798 2.26 22.45 -9.30
C ILE A 798 2.44 21.11 -8.59
N PRO A 799 3.26 20.17 -9.11
CA PRO A 799 3.65 18.98 -8.36
C PRO A 799 4.51 19.38 -7.15
N ALA A 800 4.39 18.66 -6.05
CA ALA A 800 5.09 19.01 -4.82
C ALA A 800 6.61 19.09 -4.99
N ASN A 801 7.21 18.24 -5.83
CA ASN A 801 8.63 18.27 -6.17
C ASN A 801 9.02 19.35 -7.20
N GLY A 802 8.05 20.17 -7.65
CA GLY A 802 8.25 21.29 -8.61
C GLY A 802 8.73 22.60 -7.98
N TYR A 803 9.23 22.58 -6.76
CA TYR A 803 9.75 23.78 -6.08
C TYR A 803 10.95 24.40 -6.82
N SER A 804 11.11 25.73 -6.66
CA SER A 804 12.24 26.48 -7.18
C SER A 804 13.47 26.31 -6.29
N ARG A 805 13.26 26.29 -4.97
CA ARG A 805 14.30 26.12 -3.95
C ARG A 805 13.77 25.35 -2.74
N CYS A 806 14.67 24.58 -2.11
CA CYS A 806 14.44 23.95 -0.82
C CYS A 806 15.36 24.60 0.22
N PHE A 807 14.76 25.11 1.30
CA PHE A 807 15.49 25.75 2.37
C PHE A 807 15.49 24.87 3.61
N ALA A 808 16.68 24.41 3.99
CA ALA A 808 16.85 23.68 5.22
C ALA A 808 16.66 24.57 6.46
N SER A 809 16.15 23.97 7.53
CA SER A 809 16.03 24.63 8.82
C SER A 809 17.41 24.82 9.48
N PRO A 810 17.55 25.83 10.37
CA PRO A 810 18.72 25.93 11.25
C PRO A 810 18.93 24.68 12.14
N ALA A 811 17.90 23.87 12.35
CA ALA A 811 17.95 22.58 13.04
C ALA A 811 18.27 21.39 12.12
N SER A 812 18.83 21.64 10.94
CA SER A 812 19.20 20.63 9.93
C SER A 812 18.00 19.84 9.35
N ALA A 813 16.77 20.30 9.56
CA ALA A 813 15.61 19.70 8.90
C ALA A 813 15.50 20.18 7.46
N SER A 814 15.15 19.28 6.55
CA SER A 814 15.00 19.57 5.12
C SER A 814 13.95 18.67 4.49
N PHE A 815 13.34 19.13 3.40
CA PHE A 815 12.45 18.29 2.62
C PHE A 815 13.24 17.27 1.78
N ARG A 816 12.68 16.08 1.68
CA ARG A 816 13.15 15.02 0.78
C ARG A 816 11.99 14.57 -0.10
N LYS A 817 12.33 14.14 -1.29
CA LYS A 817 11.41 13.51 -2.22
C LYS A 817 11.19 12.05 -1.83
N ILE A 818 9.95 11.59 -1.89
CA ILE A 818 9.56 10.18 -1.80
C ILE A 818 9.02 9.78 -3.16
N PRO A 819 9.73 8.92 -3.91
CA PRO A 819 9.32 8.52 -5.25
C PRO A 819 7.98 7.78 -5.25
N ASP A 820 7.16 8.03 -6.26
CA ASP A 820 5.87 7.38 -6.53
C ASP A 820 4.83 7.46 -5.40
N TYR A 821 5.04 8.29 -4.38
CA TYR A 821 4.20 8.27 -3.18
C TYR A 821 2.94 9.14 -3.27
N SER A 822 2.64 9.71 -4.38
CA SER A 822 1.39 10.47 -4.55
C SER A 822 0.47 9.80 -5.58
N ARG A 823 -0.72 10.36 -5.74
CA ARG A 823 -1.69 9.91 -6.75
C ARG A 823 -1.21 10.28 -8.17
N GLY A 824 -0.11 9.63 -8.61
CA GLY A 824 0.44 9.77 -9.96
C GLY A 824 1.77 10.53 -10.06
N MET A 825 2.38 10.99 -8.95
CA MET A 825 3.67 11.68 -8.95
C MET A 825 4.41 11.54 -7.60
N ASP A 826 5.61 12.10 -7.50
CA ASP A 826 6.39 12.10 -6.26
C ASP A 826 5.77 12.98 -5.18
N ALA A 827 5.87 12.58 -3.92
CA ALA A 827 5.55 13.43 -2.78
C ALA A 827 6.82 14.03 -2.17
N VAL A 828 6.66 15.01 -1.27
CA VAL A 828 7.75 15.57 -0.47
C VAL A 828 7.37 15.63 1.00
N LYS A 829 8.33 15.32 1.88
CA LYS A 829 8.18 15.34 3.34
C LYS A 829 9.42 15.92 3.99
N ALA A 830 9.26 16.61 5.14
CA ALA A 830 10.38 17.14 5.91
C ALA A 830 10.97 16.08 6.85
N TYR A 831 12.29 16.06 6.97
CA TYR A 831 13.08 15.18 7.85
C TYR A 831 14.11 16.00 8.64
N PRO A 832 14.46 15.62 9.89
CA PRO A 832 13.95 14.48 10.66
C PRO A 832 12.46 14.62 10.99
N GLN A 833 11.77 13.50 11.09
CA GLN A 833 10.32 13.45 11.21
C GLN A 833 9.81 13.30 12.66
N ASP A 834 10.69 13.12 13.61
CA ASP A 834 10.39 12.97 15.03
C ASP A 834 10.49 14.28 15.83
N VAL A 835 10.56 15.43 15.14
CA VAL A 835 10.78 16.75 15.72
C VAL A 835 9.69 17.74 15.31
N VAL A 836 9.05 18.40 16.27
CA VAL A 836 8.19 19.55 16.02
C VAL A 836 9.05 20.81 15.94
N LEU A 837 9.13 21.41 14.76
CA LEU A 837 10.07 22.49 14.48
C LEU A 837 9.55 23.88 14.82
N GLY A 838 8.23 24.11 14.77
CA GLY A 838 7.62 25.43 14.91
C GLY A 838 8.00 26.37 13.75
N VAL A 839 7.37 27.53 13.70
CA VAL A 839 7.53 28.47 12.55
C VAL A 839 8.96 28.93 12.30
N LYS A 840 9.70 29.23 13.39
CA LYS A 840 11.06 29.80 13.27
C LYS A 840 12.13 28.83 12.79
N LYS A 841 11.86 27.52 12.98
CA LYS A 841 12.80 26.43 12.65
C LYS A 841 12.28 25.52 11.55
N ALA A 842 11.12 25.80 10.97
CA ALA A 842 10.55 25.00 9.90
C ALA A 842 11.37 25.13 8.61
N PRO A 843 11.74 24.02 7.96
CA PRO A 843 12.23 24.06 6.59
C PRO A 843 11.07 24.48 5.68
N TYR A 844 11.39 25.05 4.51
CA TYR A 844 10.36 25.42 3.55
C TYR A 844 10.75 25.18 2.10
N LEU A 845 9.73 25.01 1.27
CA LEU A 845 9.83 24.91 -0.17
C LEU A 845 9.32 26.22 -0.79
N GLU A 846 10.10 26.79 -1.70
CA GLU A 846 9.74 27.98 -2.47
C GLU A 846 9.18 27.57 -3.83
N TYR A 847 7.99 28.09 -4.15
CA TYR A 847 7.35 27.94 -5.45
C TYR A 847 7.16 29.31 -6.08
N LYS A 848 7.63 29.48 -7.32
CA LYS A 848 7.42 30.72 -8.08
C LYS A 848 6.21 30.59 -8.98
N VAL A 849 5.29 31.52 -8.86
CA VAL A 849 4.06 31.56 -9.63
C VAL A 849 3.82 32.94 -10.23
N SER A 850 3.27 32.97 -11.44
CA SER A 850 2.91 34.22 -12.09
C SER A 850 1.40 34.30 -12.32
N VAL A 851 0.76 35.31 -11.74
CA VAL A 851 -0.68 35.53 -11.83
C VAL A 851 -1.03 36.78 -12.64
N PRO A 852 -2.23 36.81 -13.31
CA PRO A 852 -2.60 37.85 -14.26
C PRO A 852 -3.00 39.19 -13.62
N LYS A 853 -3.38 39.20 -12.35
CA LYS A 853 -3.82 40.40 -11.63
C LYS A 853 -3.52 40.29 -10.14
N SER A 854 -3.43 41.46 -9.48
CA SER A 854 -3.36 41.47 -7.99
C SER A 854 -4.70 41.14 -7.39
N GLY A 855 -4.71 40.35 -6.29
CA GLY A 855 -5.93 39.95 -5.61
C GLY A 855 -5.73 38.81 -4.64
N LYS A 856 -6.84 38.27 -4.17
CA LYS A 856 -6.85 37.09 -3.31
C LYS A 856 -6.96 35.82 -4.15
N TYR A 857 -6.17 34.83 -3.77
CA TYR A 857 -6.09 33.53 -4.43
C TYR A 857 -6.19 32.42 -3.40
N ASP A 858 -6.94 31.39 -3.75
CA ASP A 858 -7.04 30.15 -3.00
C ASP A 858 -5.89 29.23 -3.41
N VAL A 859 -5.07 28.86 -2.44
CA VAL A 859 -3.97 27.90 -2.54
C VAL A 859 -4.40 26.62 -1.89
N THR A 860 -4.76 25.61 -2.68
CA THR A 860 -5.18 24.30 -2.19
C THR A 860 -3.98 23.36 -2.16
N LEU A 861 -3.66 22.88 -0.96
CA LEU A 861 -2.62 21.88 -0.72
C LEU A 861 -3.24 20.49 -0.74
N TYR A 862 -2.73 19.63 -1.60
CA TYR A 862 -3.05 18.20 -1.65
C TYR A 862 -2.01 17.46 -0.82
N THR A 863 -2.41 16.85 0.26
CA THR A 863 -1.52 16.13 1.17
C THR A 863 -1.99 14.68 1.36
N ASN A 864 -1.09 13.82 1.78
CA ASN A 864 -1.51 12.52 2.26
C ASN A 864 -2.51 12.65 3.41
N PRO A 865 -3.39 11.69 3.64
CA PRO A 865 -4.39 11.72 4.70
C PRO A 865 -3.78 11.41 6.08
N SER A 866 -2.57 11.91 6.35
CA SER A 866 -1.86 11.70 7.62
C SER A 866 -2.71 12.12 8.81
N ASN A 867 -2.69 11.32 9.89
CA ASN A 867 -3.40 11.64 11.11
C ASN A 867 -2.55 12.54 12.03
N PRO A 868 -3.17 13.36 12.87
CA PRO A 868 -2.46 14.14 13.89
C PRO A 868 -1.93 13.22 14.98
N PHE A 869 -0.65 13.40 15.39
CA PHE A 869 0.00 12.55 16.39
C PHE A 869 -0.18 13.02 17.84
N GLY A 870 -0.83 14.13 18.08
CA GLY A 870 -1.06 14.68 19.40
C GLY A 870 -2.50 14.56 19.86
N ARG A 871 -2.74 14.92 21.12
CA ARG A 871 -4.12 15.03 21.66
C ARG A 871 -4.95 16.06 20.91
N GLU A 872 -4.31 17.16 20.49
CA GLU A 872 -4.93 18.18 19.65
C GLU A 872 -4.94 17.72 18.19
N PRO A 873 -6.11 17.72 17.54
CA PRO A 873 -6.22 17.29 16.15
C PRO A 873 -5.65 18.35 15.21
N SER A 874 -4.31 18.42 15.10
CA SER A 874 -3.63 19.42 14.27
C SER A 874 -2.42 18.88 13.53
N ILE A 875 -2.34 19.22 12.24
CA ILE A 875 -1.12 19.18 11.43
C ILE A 875 -0.94 20.61 10.91
N LEU A 876 0.02 21.33 11.47
CA LEU A 876 0.23 22.74 11.14
C LEU A 876 1.17 22.88 9.95
N VAL A 877 0.76 23.65 8.96
CA VAL A 877 1.55 24.14 7.84
C VAL A 877 1.68 25.66 7.92
N GLY A 878 2.83 26.19 7.51
CA GLY A 878 3.02 27.61 7.35
C GLY A 878 2.99 28.01 5.87
N VAL A 879 2.34 29.12 5.55
CA VAL A 879 2.39 29.70 4.20
C VAL A 879 2.85 31.16 4.31
N SER A 880 3.85 31.53 3.52
CA SER A 880 4.26 32.93 3.36
C SER A 880 4.38 33.29 1.90
N VAL A 881 4.19 34.57 1.58
CA VAL A 881 4.21 35.10 0.21
C VAL A 881 5.20 36.28 0.15
N ASN A 882 6.09 36.30 -0.84
CA ASN A 882 7.01 37.40 -1.16
C ASN A 882 7.81 37.91 0.06
N GLY A 883 8.32 36.95 0.87
CA GLY A 883 9.09 37.27 2.09
C GLY A 883 8.25 37.85 3.24
N GLY A 884 6.93 37.80 3.13
CA GLY A 884 6.00 38.24 4.18
C GLY A 884 5.98 37.32 5.40
N LYS A 885 5.15 37.68 6.40
CA LYS A 885 4.99 36.89 7.63
C LYS A 885 4.37 35.53 7.35
N VAL A 886 4.92 34.46 7.96
CA VAL A 886 4.36 33.11 7.90
C VAL A 886 3.01 33.09 8.61
N LYS A 887 1.97 32.70 7.90
CA LYS A 887 0.64 32.40 8.46
C LYS A 887 0.54 30.91 8.71
N LYS A 888 0.01 30.52 9.86
CA LYS A 888 -0.21 29.11 10.23
C LYS A 888 -1.60 28.67 9.83
N PHE A 889 -1.70 27.47 9.30
CA PHE A 889 -2.96 26.82 8.97
C PHE A 889 -2.97 25.41 9.53
N ASN A 890 -4.13 24.95 9.99
CA ASN A 890 -4.33 23.56 10.36
C ASN A 890 -4.85 22.77 9.15
N MET A 891 -4.17 21.70 8.78
CA MET A 891 -4.56 20.80 7.69
C MET A 891 -5.70 19.85 8.10
N ILE A 892 -5.96 19.75 9.40
CA ILE A 892 -7.01 18.87 9.94
C ILE A 892 -8.30 19.70 10.07
N PRO A 893 -9.41 19.27 9.44
CA PRO A 893 -10.69 19.98 9.55
C PRO A 893 -11.27 19.90 10.96
N GLU A 894 -12.08 20.88 11.31
CA GLU A 894 -12.86 20.87 12.57
C GLU A 894 -13.80 19.65 12.58
N GLY A 895 -13.91 18.98 13.72
CA GLY A 895 -14.71 17.75 13.87
C GLY A 895 -14.05 16.48 13.33
N PHE A 896 -12.80 16.55 12.90
CA PHE A 896 -12.05 15.36 12.49
C PHE A 896 -11.78 14.44 13.69
N ALA A 897 -12.04 13.16 13.49
CA ALA A 897 -11.64 12.07 14.37
C ALA A 897 -11.28 10.85 13.53
N VAL A 898 -10.30 10.08 13.97
CA VAL A 898 -9.94 8.83 13.31
C VAL A 898 -10.94 7.75 13.69
N GLY A 899 -11.52 7.08 12.70
CA GLY A 899 -12.38 5.93 12.90
C GLY A 899 -13.76 6.03 12.24
N ASP A 900 -14.50 4.94 12.38
CA ASP A 900 -15.76 4.70 11.70
C ASP A 900 -16.80 5.79 11.99
N GLY A 901 -17.48 6.21 10.94
CA GLY A 901 -18.53 7.24 11.02
C GLY A 901 -18.02 8.69 10.93
N ASN A 902 -16.71 8.95 10.94
CA ASN A 902 -16.20 10.30 10.69
C ASN A 902 -16.04 10.54 9.18
N PRO A 903 -16.82 11.47 8.59
CA PRO A 903 -16.81 11.66 7.13
C PRO A 903 -15.46 12.20 6.61
N TYR A 904 -14.76 13.02 7.38
CA TYR A 904 -13.47 13.58 6.98
C TYR A 904 -12.36 12.54 6.95
N TRP A 905 -12.37 11.62 7.93
CA TRP A 905 -11.45 10.50 7.94
C TRP A 905 -11.79 9.52 6.82
N SER A 906 -13.05 9.08 6.71
CA SER A 906 -13.50 8.14 5.68
C SER A 906 -13.16 8.62 4.27
N GLN A 907 -13.46 9.89 3.94
CA GLN A 907 -13.11 10.46 2.65
C GLN A 907 -11.60 10.51 2.42
N GLY A 908 -10.83 10.87 3.46
CA GLY A 908 -9.38 10.94 3.37
C GLY A 908 -8.73 9.59 3.05
N VAL A 909 -9.13 8.52 3.73
CA VAL A 909 -8.57 7.17 3.52
C VAL A 909 -9.01 6.56 2.19
N LEU A 910 -10.25 6.80 1.76
CA LEU A 910 -10.74 6.35 0.46
C LEU A 910 -10.02 7.04 -0.70
N ASP A 911 -9.85 8.35 -0.64
CA ASP A 911 -9.22 9.14 -1.70
C ASP A 911 -7.69 9.15 -1.65
N ASN A 912 -7.11 8.64 -0.57
CA ASN A 912 -5.68 8.72 -0.27
C ASN A 912 -5.11 10.15 -0.42
N VAL A 913 -5.94 11.14 -0.07
CA VAL A 913 -5.58 12.58 -0.09
C VAL A 913 -6.46 13.37 0.87
N ARG A 914 -5.88 14.42 1.44
CA ARG A 914 -6.61 15.51 2.09
C ARG A 914 -6.34 16.80 1.34
N LYS A 915 -7.39 17.57 1.03
CA LYS A 915 -7.29 18.86 0.36
C LYS A 915 -7.60 19.96 1.38
N THR A 916 -6.69 20.92 1.54
CA THR A 916 -6.90 22.06 2.44
C THR A 916 -6.58 23.34 1.69
N THR A 917 -7.50 24.30 1.73
CA THR A 917 -7.37 25.57 1.00
C THR A 917 -7.00 26.69 1.97
N VAL A 918 -6.03 27.50 1.59
CA VAL A 918 -5.63 28.69 2.30
C VAL A 918 -5.68 29.90 1.36
N THR A 919 -6.29 31.00 1.77
CA THR A 919 -6.37 32.20 0.94
C THR A 919 -5.19 33.11 1.20
N VAL A 920 -4.51 33.53 0.13
CA VAL A 920 -3.36 34.44 0.15
C VAL A 920 -3.55 35.62 -0.80
N GLU A 921 -2.86 36.72 -0.54
CA GLU A 921 -2.81 37.87 -1.46
C GLU A 921 -1.61 37.74 -2.38
N LEU A 922 -1.81 37.74 -3.69
CA LEU A 922 -0.81 37.74 -4.72
C LEU A 922 -0.84 39.07 -5.49
N LYS A 923 0.31 39.53 -5.97
CA LYS A 923 0.46 40.69 -6.85
C LYS A 923 0.47 40.24 -8.30
N GLU A 924 0.03 41.10 -9.21
CA GLU A 924 0.21 40.87 -10.65
C GLU A 924 1.68 40.58 -10.98
N GLY A 925 1.91 39.54 -11.82
CA GLY A 925 3.24 39.04 -12.16
C GLY A 925 3.73 37.94 -11.23
N VAL A 926 5.04 37.85 -11.06
CA VAL A 926 5.74 36.77 -10.35
C VAL A 926 5.63 36.96 -8.83
N ASN A 927 5.24 35.88 -8.13
CA ASN A 927 5.19 35.79 -6.68
C ASN A 927 5.97 34.58 -6.20
N GLU A 928 6.49 34.62 -4.98
CA GLU A 928 7.12 33.52 -4.27
C GLU A 928 6.15 33.02 -3.18
N ILE A 929 5.72 31.76 -3.28
CA ILE A 929 4.91 31.10 -2.26
C ILE A 929 5.79 30.08 -1.53
N ASN A 930 5.92 30.23 -0.22
CA ASN A 930 6.72 29.33 0.61
C ASN A 930 5.82 28.46 1.47
N ILE A 931 6.02 27.16 1.41
CA ILE A 931 5.32 26.15 2.22
C ILE A 931 6.27 25.64 3.30
N HIS A 932 5.94 25.92 4.57
CA HIS A 932 6.76 25.60 5.74
C HIS A 932 6.22 24.37 6.47
N ALA A 933 7.04 23.35 6.69
CA ALA A 933 6.69 22.18 7.50
C ALA A 933 6.83 22.50 9.00
N ILE A 934 5.76 22.96 9.63
CA ILE A 934 5.74 23.21 11.08
C ILE A 934 5.65 21.88 11.84
N ASN A 935 4.78 20.97 11.40
CA ASN A 935 4.73 19.59 11.85
C ASN A 935 5.38 18.68 10.81
N PRO A 936 6.19 17.71 11.20
CA PRO A 936 6.96 16.88 10.28
C PRO A 936 6.13 15.85 9.50
N ASN A 937 4.96 15.47 9.98
CA ASN A 937 4.06 14.52 9.30
C ASN A 937 3.24 15.14 8.15
N LEU A 938 3.60 16.33 7.69
CA LEU A 938 3.07 16.91 6.46
C LEU A 938 3.74 16.26 5.24
N VAL A 939 2.95 15.52 4.46
CA VAL A 939 3.37 14.93 3.17
C VAL A 939 2.63 15.63 2.05
N LEU A 940 3.33 16.47 1.30
CA LEU A 940 2.75 17.28 0.22
C LEU A 940 2.84 16.54 -1.11
N GLN A 941 1.71 16.48 -1.85
CA GLN A 941 1.59 15.85 -3.17
C GLN A 941 1.53 16.89 -4.31
N LYS A 942 0.68 17.92 -4.14
CA LYS A 942 0.36 18.90 -5.19
C LYS A 942 -0.11 20.22 -4.59
N ILE A 943 0.09 21.30 -5.32
CA ILE A 943 -0.48 22.62 -5.00
C ILE A 943 -1.32 23.08 -6.20
N VAL A 944 -2.54 23.56 -5.93
CA VAL A 944 -3.40 24.15 -6.95
C VAL A 944 -3.81 25.55 -6.51
N ILE A 945 -3.70 26.51 -7.42
CA ILE A 945 -3.97 27.92 -7.13
C ILE A 945 -5.03 28.43 -8.11
N CYS A 946 -6.10 29.02 -7.60
CA CYS A 946 -7.12 29.70 -8.40
C CYS A 946 -7.54 31.02 -7.71
N GLU A 947 -8.34 31.85 -8.39
CA GLU A 947 -8.91 33.05 -7.76
C GLU A 947 -9.82 32.65 -6.58
N GLU A 948 -9.88 33.50 -5.52
CA GLU A 948 -10.70 33.24 -4.33
C GLU A 948 -12.14 32.88 -4.73
N GLY A 949 -12.60 31.71 -4.31
CA GLY A 949 -13.95 31.21 -4.56
C GLY A 949 -14.27 30.80 -6.00
N ALA A 950 -13.32 30.88 -6.93
CA ALA A 950 -13.56 30.52 -8.34
C ALA A 950 -13.72 29.00 -8.58
N GLY A 951 -13.00 28.20 -7.78
CA GLY A 951 -12.93 26.75 -8.01
C GLY A 951 -12.19 26.35 -9.29
N ILE A 952 -12.11 25.07 -9.53
CA ILE A 952 -11.54 24.45 -10.74
C ILE A 952 -12.49 23.35 -11.21
N PRO A 953 -12.43 22.93 -12.50
CA PRO A 953 -13.18 21.76 -12.96
C PRO A 953 -12.97 20.53 -12.07
N GLU A 954 -14.04 19.83 -11.76
CA GLU A 954 -14.01 18.68 -10.86
C GLU A 954 -13.15 17.54 -11.43
N SER A 955 -12.36 16.91 -10.58
CA SER A 955 -11.47 15.83 -10.95
C SER A 955 -11.00 15.10 -9.69
N TYR A 956 -10.78 13.79 -9.82
CA TYR A 956 -10.22 12.99 -8.73
C TYR A 956 -8.74 13.28 -8.50
N LEU A 957 -7.93 13.19 -9.57
CA LEU A 957 -6.48 13.39 -9.49
C LEU A 957 -6.06 14.85 -9.38
N GLY A 958 -6.97 15.78 -9.72
CA GLY A 958 -6.67 17.20 -9.86
C GLY A 958 -5.97 17.52 -11.19
N PRO A 959 -5.84 18.82 -11.52
CA PRO A 959 -5.30 19.23 -12.80
C PRO A 959 -3.83 18.82 -12.98
N LYS A 960 -3.46 18.57 -14.25
CA LYS A 960 -2.06 18.34 -14.63
C LYS A 960 -1.20 19.58 -14.33
N PRO A 961 0.13 19.42 -14.17
CA PRO A 961 1.01 20.57 -13.98
C PRO A 961 0.84 21.58 -15.11
N THR A 962 0.73 22.86 -14.76
CA THR A 962 0.63 23.95 -15.72
C THR A 962 2.00 24.35 -16.28
N TYR A 963 1.99 25.19 -17.32
CA TYR A 963 3.20 25.62 -18.00
C TYR A 963 4.23 26.23 -17.03
N ARG A 964 5.49 25.83 -17.18
CA ARG A 964 6.64 26.30 -16.42
C ARG A 964 7.73 26.79 -17.36
N THR A 965 8.26 28.00 -17.11
CA THR A 965 9.43 28.57 -17.83
C THR A 965 10.73 28.13 -17.22
#